data_3c002804ad1c95b92eaff5cc793d8daf
#
_entry.id   3c002804ad1c95b92eaff5cc793d8daf
#
_cell.length_a   1.000
_cell.length_b   1.000
_cell.length_c   1.000
_cell.angle_alpha   90.00
_cell.angle_beta   90.00
_cell.angle_gamma   90.00
#
_symmetry.space_group_name_H-M   'P 1'
#
loop_
_entity.id
_entity.type
_entity.pdbx_description
1 polymer ?
#
loop_
_entity_poly.entity_id
_entity_poly.type
_entity_poly.pdbx_seq_one_letter_code
_entity_poly.pdbx_strand_id
1 'polypeptide(L)'
;MATLQKLRNKGSLLIAFIGIALLAFVAGDIVKLFQKTPKEEIVGTINGEEITVSEFYAFRNQCEQAYKLFNSTRGMNESSQEEITQLAWSTLVNYKTLQAQAADAGVTVTPEEVSYIISTNWRGIAQQYTGNLPQEFSTPTGAFNIELINYICDEYSKAEESGSMPEELANMYDAWKFIETSITSEIISNKLMSIYALSSEITNHAVAQNNFNLNNNEYSVEIAAYPYNNLPASQVTVSDEDVEEFYDNNKESYFKNPYDTYNVYYINHEIRPTSKDINNVRAEFKGYATSLKEEDADYNEIALYSSSETPYDGFLWTIDAVTVNYETMTYENKFKEHHKFHVQQNNVGEVAAPYEERSNNTFNLVMNVRKAMVPDSIKLRAIAIQSASVEELNATADSLLKALNNRADFNKIAENYNTDTIEFKTKNFINYAGLMTTPEAQEKIYTAKVNAYDVIDLNANAKLIFQVMEKKGEVEAYDALIIEQNIPISAETYNQEYNKLSQLVASSGNLEELQKNILSTPPYRLLPAQPLNANSVNIANKPGTRELLRWVLNSGSTGEISDIHEYVLDNKKYMMVAAISEIIPEGYRELDDMLKEEIKQILINEKKGDIIAAQLKAKKFEELASNENIKLCQASQVQYKKPTSISSDDNSFNADEMVIGAAVANMQVGEVSAPIKGDNAVYVVKVLAKQPKNNTFNALEESYYIQSLDFNYNPNIINMLIHNVISENYSVDNKVYEHM
;
A
#
# COMPACT_ATOMS: atom_id res chain seq x y z
N MET A 1 32.31 -15.67 28.77
CA MET A 1 31.48 -16.78 29.29
C MET A 1 30.79 -16.55 30.62
N ALA A 2 31.08 -15.46 31.34
CA ALA A 2 30.43 -15.15 32.63
C ALA A 2 29.11 -14.34 32.50
N THR A 3 28.88 -13.66 31.38
CA THR A 3 27.70 -12.85 31.13
C THR A 3 26.48 -13.68 30.73
N LEU A 4 26.65 -14.71 29.93
CA LEU A 4 25.59 -15.64 29.52
C LEU A 4 25.02 -16.47 30.70
N GLN A 5 25.82 -16.73 31.71
CA GLN A 5 25.39 -17.47 32.89
C GLN A 5 24.59 -16.60 33.88
N LYS A 6 24.80 -15.28 33.87
CA LYS A 6 24.00 -14.31 34.62
C LYS A 6 22.63 -14.07 33.95
N LEU A 7 22.54 -14.10 32.62
CA LEU A 7 21.26 -14.02 31.89
C LEU A 7 20.39 -15.27 32.13
N ARG A 8 21.01 -16.46 32.14
CA ARG A 8 20.29 -17.74 32.37
C ARG A 8 19.72 -17.84 33.79
N ASN A 9 20.33 -17.20 34.77
CA ASN A 9 19.81 -17.16 36.13
C ASN A 9 18.72 -16.09 36.38
N LYS A 10 18.51 -15.17 35.45
CA LYS A 10 17.41 -14.19 35.46
C LYS A 10 16.24 -14.58 34.57
N GLY A 11 16.39 -15.60 33.71
CA GLY A 11 15.36 -16.11 32.82
C GLY A 11 14.08 -16.56 33.55
N SER A 12 14.23 -17.20 34.72
CA SER A 12 13.08 -17.58 35.56
C SER A 12 12.37 -16.36 36.18
N LEU A 13 13.07 -15.26 36.37
CA LEU A 13 12.50 -14.00 36.86
C LEU A 13 11.78 -13.26 35.75
N LEU A 14 12.28 -13.32 34.52
CA LEU A 14 11.63 -12.76 33.33
C LEU A 14 10.34 -13.52 33.02
N ILE A 15 10.36 -14.87 33.06
CA ILE A 15 9.16 -15.72 32.87
C ILE A 15 8.12 -15.45 33.98
N ALA A 16 8.55 -15.20 35.22
CA ALA A 16 7.65 -14.81 36.30
C ALA A 16 7.02 -13.42 36.05
N PHE A 17 7.79 -12.46 35.54
CA PHE A 17 7.28 -11.12 35.24
C PHE A 17 6.31 -11.11 34.06
N ILE A 18 6.59 -11.82 32.98
CA ILE A 18 5.69 -11.94 31.84
C ILE A 18 4.44 -12.75 32.22
N GLY A 19 4.60 -13.80 33.03
CA GLY A 19 3.47 -14.53 33.61
C GLY A 19 2.62 -13.65 34.54
N ILE A 20 3.22 -12.72 35.28
CA ILE A 20 2.51 -11.76 36.15
C ILE A 20 1.88 -10.66 35.29
N ALA A 21 2.49 -10.20 34.21
CA ALA A 21 1.91 -9.23 33.28
C ALA A 21 0.71 -9.82 32.52
N LEU A 22 0.81 -11.07 32.06
CA LEU A 22 -0.32 -11.82 31.50
C LEU A 22 -1.42 -12.09 32.53
N LEU A 23 -1.04 -12.45 33.78
CA LEU A 23 -1.99 -12.60 34.88
C LEU A 23 -2.60 -11.26 35.33
N ALA A 24 -1.85 -10.14 35.27
CA ALA A 24 -2.37 -8.82 35.57
C ALA A 24 -3.33 -8.31 34.48
N PHE A 25 -3.09 -8.64 33.23
CA PHE A 25 -4.00 -8.37 32.13
C PHE A 25 -5.30 -9.18 32.30
N VAL A 26 -5.19 -10.49 32.54
CA VAL A 26 -6.36 -11.36 32.82
C VAL A 26 -7.03 -11.03 34.16
N ALA A 27 -6.28 -10.65 35.20
CA ALA A 27 -6.85 -10.26 36.51
C ALA A 27 -7.47 -8.86 36.47
N GLY A 28 -6.98 -7.95 35.64
CA GLY A 28 -7.59 -6.64 35.37
C GLY A 28 -9.01 -6.78 34.84
N ASP A 29 -9.25 -7.73 33.97
CA ASP A 29 -10.58 -8.03 33.45
C ASP A 29 -11.50 -8.70 34.49
N ILE A 30 -10.96 -9.51 35.39
CA ILE A 30 -11.73 -10.14 36.49
C ILE A 30 -12.18 -9.12 37.52
N VAL A 31 -11.38 -8.11 37.82
CA VAL A 31 -11.75 -7.03 38.78
C VAL A 31 -12.82 -6.11 38.21
N LYS A 32 -12.81 -5.87 36.89
CA LYS A 32 -13.88 -5.09 36.19
C LYS A 32 -15.24 -5.78 36.24
N LEU A 33 -15.30 -7.11 36.31
CA LEU A 33 -16.54 -7.88 36.39
C LEU A 33 -17.36 -7.64 37.70
N PHE A 34 -16.78 -7.02 38.72
CA PHE A 34 -17.43 -6.77 40.02
C PHE A 34 -17.80 -5.30 40.29
N GLN A 35 -17.45 -4.36 39.43
CA GLN A 35 -17.88 -2.98 39.54
C GLN A 35 -18.98 -2.70 38.52
N LYS A 36 -20.20 -2.36 38.98
CA LYS A 36 -21.26 -1.77 38.15
C LYS A 36 -20.85 -0.35 37.76
N THR A 37 -19.97 -0.23 36.76
CA THR A 37 -19.71 1.01 36.05
C THR A 37 -20.82 1.26 35.01
N PRO A 38 -21.10 2.52 34.63
CA PRO A 38 -21.96 2.81 33.46
C PRO A 38 -21.47 1.97 32.27
N LYS A 39 -22.42 1.42 31.50
CA LYS A 39 -22.07 0.57 30.35
C LYS A 39 -21.19 1.41 29.42
N GLU A 40 -19.92 1.05 29.33
CA GLU A 40 -19.00 1.71 28.40
C GLU A 40 -19.49 1.48 26.96
N GLU A 41 -19.37 2.48 26.11
CA GLU A 41 -19.72 2.35 24.71
C GLU A 41 -18.80 1.34 24.02
N ILE A 42 -19.34 0.57 23.07
CA ILE A 42 -18.67 -0.55 22.43
C ILE A 42 -18.40 -0.16 20.98
N VAL A 43 -17.13 -0.26 20.54
CA VAL A 43 -16.73 -0.03 19.13
C VAL A 43 -16.93 -1.26 18.25
N GLY A 44 -17.23 -2.40 18.82
CA GLY A 44 -17.50 -3.63 18.07
C GLY A 44 -17.35 -4.87 18.94
N THR A 45 -17.54 -6.03 18.33
CA THR A 45 -17.30 -7.33 18.95
C THR A 45 -16.36 -8.18 18.08
N ILE A 46 -15.49 -8.93 18.73
CA ILE A 46 -14.60 -9.87 18.05
C ILE A 46 -14.77 -11.22 18.71
N ASN A 47 -15.28 -12.19 17.98
CA ASN A 47 -15.58 -13.53 18.50
C ASN A 47 -16.48 -13.53 19.76
N GLY A 48 -17.46 -12.62 19.79
CA GLY A 48 -18.37 -12.45 20.93
C GLY A 48 -17.78 -11.67 22.12
N GLU A 49 -16.53 -11.24 22.08
CA GLU A 49 -15.89 -10.36 23.06
C GLU A 49 -16.18 -8.91 22.69
N GLU A 50 -16.81 -8.15 23.61
CA GLU A 50 -17.09 -6.73 23.44
C GLU A 50 -15.79 -5.93 23.54
N ILE A 51 -15.49 -5.07 22.55
CA ILE A 51 -14.37 -4.13 22.54
C ILE A 51 -14.91 -2.76 22.91
N THR A 52 -14.43 -2.23 24.02
CA THR A 52 -14.88 -0.90 24.49
C THR A 52 -14.16 0.22 23.73
N VAL A 53 -14.79 1.41 23.73
CA VAL A 53 -14.18 2.63 23.16
C VAL A 53 -12.82 2.90 23.79
N SER A 54 -12.71 2.78 25.13
CA SER A 54 -11.43 3.06 25.84
C SER A 54 -10.33 2.04 25.48
N GLU A 55 -10.68 0.76 25.37
CA GLU A 55 -9.74 -0.30 24.95
C GLU A 55 -9.22 -0.04 23.52
N PHE A 56 -10.13 0.26 22.61
CA PHE A 56 -9.74 0.53 21.24
C PHE A 56 -8.89 1.82 21.11
N TYR A 57 -9.24 2.89 21.83
CA TYR A 57 -8.43 4.11 21.83
C TYR A 57 -7.02 3.88 22.38
N ALA A 58 -6.88 3.07 23.43
CA ALA A 58 -5.56 2.70 23.96
C ALA A 58 -4.75 1.93 22.90
N PHE A 59 -5.34 0.95 22.25
CA PHE A 59 -4.68 0.18 21.20
C PHE A 59 -4.36 1.04 19.95
N ARG A 60 -5.28 1.93 19.57
CA ARG A 60 -5.06 2.90 18.49
C ARG A 60 -3.90 3.86 18.82
N ASN A 61 -3.78 4.31 20.08
CA ASN A 61 -2.64 5.12 20.51
C ASN A 61 -1.32 4.34 20.35
N GLN A 62 -1.28 3.07 20.76
CA GLN A 62 -0.10 2.22 20.53
C GLN A 62 0.26 2.14 19.05
N CYS A 63 -0.73 1.95 18.17
CA CYS A 63 -0.55 1.98 16.71
C CYS A 63 -0.01 3.33 16.23
N GLU A 64 -0.55 4.44 16.74
CA GLU A 64 -0.12 5.80 16.39
C GLU A 64 1.33 6.06 16.80
N GLN A 65 1.74 5.63 18.00
CA GLN A 65 3.12 5.79 18.45
C GLN A 65 4.08 4.94 17.60
N ALA A 66 3.70 3.71 17.24
CA ALA A 66 4.49 2.89 16.32
C ALA A 66 4.58 3.54 14.93
N TYR A 67 3.47 4.06 14.41
CA TYR A 67 3.44 4.78 13.13
C TYR A 67 4.37 6.00 13.14
N LYS A 68 4.34 6.83 14.21
CA LYS A 68 5.23 7.98 14.37
C LYS A 68 6.70 7.57 14.45
N LEU A 69 6.99 6.47 15.15
CA LEU A 69 8.34 5.95 15.29
C LEU A 69 8.97 5.59 13.93
N PHE A 70 8.22 4.91 13.08
CA PHE A 70 8.70 4.49 11.76
C PHE A 70 8.61 5.59 10.69
N ASN A 71 7.75 6.60 10.89
CA ASN A 71 7.51 7.70 9.96
C ASN A 71 7.85 9.05 10.61
N SER A 72 8.95 9.12 11.34
CA SER A 72 9.37 10.31 12.11
C SER A 72 9.51 11.60 11.29
N THR A 73 9.65 11.48 9.98
CA THR A 73 9.75 12.61 9.04
C THR A 73 8.41 12.98 8.39
N ARG A 74 7.36 12.18 8.57
CA ARG A 74 6.06 12.41 7.94
C ARG A 74 5.14 13.14 8.92
N GLY A 75 4.63 14.29 8.51
CA GLY A 75 3.62 15.03 9.26
C GLY A 75 2.33 14.20 9.42
N MET A 76 1.67 14.33 10.57
CA MET A 76 0.37 13.71 10.82
C MET A 76 -0.72 14.59 10.21
N ASN A 77 -1.47 14.06 9.25
CA ASN A 77 -2.64 14.68 8.64
C ASN A 77 -3.88 13.80 8.83
N GLU A 78 -5.02 14.26 8.34
CA GLU A 78 -6.29 13.53 8.47
C GLU A 78 -6.23 12.14 7.80
N SER A 79 -5.59 12.03 6.63
CA SER A 79 -5.37 10.74 5.95
C SER A 79 -4.55 9.78 6.81
N SER A 80 -3.50 10.26 7.48
CA SER A 80 -2.69 9.45 8.40
C SER A 80 -3.51 8.95 9.59
N GLN A 81 -4.43 9.78 10.12
CA GLN A 81 -5.30 9.41 11.23
C GLN A 81 -6.31 8.32 10.82
N GLU A 82 -6.84 8.40 9.59
CA GLU A 82 -7.71 7.36 9.03
C GLU A 82 -6.94 6.04 8.85
N GLU A 83 -5.74 6.10 8.27
CA GLU A 83 -4.87 4.92 8.08
C GLU A 83 -4.53 4.24 9.42
N ILE A 84 -4.17 5.02 10.44
CA ILE A 84 -3.86 4.51 11.80
C ILE A 84 -5.09 3.85 12.41
N THR A 85 -6.27 4.45 12.27
CA THR A 85 -7.51 3.88 12.82
C THR A 85 -7.85 2.55 12.17
N GLN A 86 -7.71 2.46 10.84
CA GLN A 86 -7.92 1.22 10.09
C GLN A 86 -6.89 0.15 10.45
N LEU A 87 -5.60 0.54 10.51
CA LEU A 87 -4.52 -0.36 10.87
C LEU A 87 -4.69 -0.91 12.29
N ALA A 88 -5.06 -0.06 13.25
CA ALA A 88 -5.32 -0.47 14.62
C ALA A 88 -6.47 -1.48 14.70
N TRP A 89 -7.60 -1.21 14.06
CA TRP A 89 -8.74 -2.14 14.06
C TRP A 89 -8.40 -3.47 13.40
N SER A 90 -7.84 -3.44 12.20
CA SER A 90 -7.48 -4.67 11.47
C SER A 90 -6.43 -5.50 12.23
N THR A 91 -5.45 -4.85 12.87
CA THR A 91 -4.45 -5.55 13.69
C THR A 91 -5.07 -6.16 14.93
N LEU A 92 -5.99 -5.44 15.61
CA LEU A 92 -6.69 -5.96 16.80
C LEU A 92 -7.57 -7.16 16.45
N VAL A 93 -8.34 -7.06 15.37
CA VAL A 93 -9.17 -8.18 14.86
C VAL A 93 -8.28 -9.38 14.54
N ASN A 94 -7.22 -9.18 13.76
CA ASN A 94 -6.30 -10.25 13.39
C ASN A 94 -5.67 -10.90 14.62
N TYR A 95 -5.21 -10.12 15.57
CA TYR A 95 -4.59 -10.61 16.80
C TYR A 95 -5.56 -11.46 17.65
N LYS A 96 -6.76 -10.93 17.95
CA LYS A 96 -7.75 -11.64 18.78
C LYS A 96 -8.29 -12.90 18.08
N THR A 97 -8.52 -12.87 16.79
CA THR A 97 -8.96 -14.04 16.03
C THR A 97 -7.87 -15.11 15.91
N LEU A 98 -6.64 -14.73 15.65
CA LEU A 98 -5.51 -15.66 15.64
C LEU A 98 -5.25 -16.27 17.02
N GLN A 99 -5.41 -15.50 18.11
CA GLN A 99 -5.31 -16.04 19.48
C GLN A 99 -6.37 -17.09 19.75
N ALA A 100 -7.62 -16.84 19.33
CA ALA A 100 -8.70 -17.82 19.51
C ALA A 100 -8.40 -19.11 18.72
N GLN A 101 -8.00 -19.00 17.46
CA GLN A 101 -7.58 -20.16 16.65
C GLN A 101 -6.39 -20.90 17.25
N ALA A 102 -5.41 -20.16 17.78
CA ALA A 102 -4.24 -20.75 18.42
C ALA A 102 -4.64 -21.55 19.68
N ALA A 103 -5.56 -21.01 20.47
CA ALA A 103 -6.09 -21.69 21.65
C ALA A 103 -6.80 -23.00 21.27
N ASP A 104 -7.66 -22.96 20.25
CA ASP A 104 -8.37 -24.14 19.73
C ASP A 104 -7.42 -25.20 19.17
N ALA A 105 -6.34 -24.77 18.51
CA ALA A 105 -5.32 -25.64 17.94
C ALA A 105 -4.23 -26.09 18.93
N GLY A 106 -4.23 -25.57 20.17
CA GLY A 106 -3.17 -25.82 21.16
C GLY A 106 -1.83 -25.17 20.80
N VAL A 107 -1.85 -24.09 20.00
CA VAL A 107 -0.66 -23.34 19.60
C VAL A 107 -0.38 -22.25 20.64
N THR A 108 0.89 -22.17 21.07
CA THR A 108 1.36 -21.13 22.01
C THR A 108 2.55 -20.39 21.42
N VAL A 109 2.74 -19.13 21.84
CA VAL A 109 3.91 -18.31 21.50
C VAL A 109 4.65 -18.00 22.80
N THR A 110 5.96 -18.20 22.79
CA THR A 110 6.82 -17.93 23.95
C THR A 110 7.59 -16.61 23.76
N PRO A 111 7.99 -15.94 24.87
CA PRO A 111 8.80 -14.73 24.79
C PRO A 111 10.14 -14.93 24.05
N GLU A 112 10.71 -16.13 24.17
CA GLU A 112 11.95 -16.48 23.49
C GLU A 112 11.75 -16.52 21.96
N GLU A 113 10.59 -16.97 21.47
CA GLU A 113 10.26 -16.95 20.04
C GLU A 113 10.11 -15.51 19.54
N VAL A 114 9.43 -14.66 20.29
CA VAL A 114 9.31 -13.22 19.96
C VAL A 114 10.71 -12.59 19.89
N SER A 115 11.55 -12.81 20.91
CA SER A 115 12.92 -12.30 20.93
C SER A 115 13.77 -12.82 19.76
N TYR A 116 13.59 -14.09 19.37
CA TYR A 116 14.30 -14.67 18.25
C TYR A 116 13.90 -14.01 16.94
N ILE A 117 12.62 -13.84 16.66
CA ILE A 117 12.13 -13.18 15.43
C ILE A 117 12.62 -11.73 15.37
N ILE A 118 12.52 -10.98 16.47
CA ILE A 118 13.03 -9.61 16.55
C ILE A 118 14.52 -9.56 16.20
N SER A 119 15.31 -10.44 16.76
CA SER A 119 16.77 -10.45 16.55
C SER A 119 17.19 -10.86 15.15
N THR A 120 16.40 -11.68 14.47
CA THR A 120 16.75 -12.29 13.16
C THR A 120 16.06 -11.64 11.97
N ASN A 121 14.84 -11.10 12.14
CA ASN A 121 14.02 -10.56 11.04
C ASN A 121 13.49 -9.13 11.29
N TRP A 122 14.15 -8.34 12.14
CA TRP A 122 13.69 -6.99 12.45
C TRP A 122 13.54 -6.07 11.23
N ARG A 123 14.35 -6.28 10.17
CA ARG A 123 14.23 -5.51 8.92
C ARG A 123 12.93 -5.79 8.17
N GLY A 124 12.50 -7.05 8.14
CA GLY A 124 11.20 -7.42 7.58
C GLY A 124 10.05 -6.79 8.35
N ILE A 125 10.15 -6.75 9.68
CA ILE A 125 9.17 -6.09 10.55
C ILE A 125 9.12 -4.59 10.26
N ALA A 126 10.27 -3.90 10.20
CA ALA A 126 10.32 -2.47 9.90
C ALA A 126 9.71 -2.13 8.52
N GLN A 127 9.92 -3.00 7.53
CA GLN A 127 9.34 -2.82 6.18
C GLN A 127 7.81 -2.88 6.16
N GLN A 128 7.17 -3.61 7.07
CA GLN A 128 5.70 -3.65 7.19
C GLN A 128 5.12 -2.29 7.56
N TYR A 129 5.89 -1.44 8.23
CA TYR A 129 5.48 -0.09 8.64
C TYR A 129 5.99 1.01 7.70
N THR A 130 6.43 0.66 6.48
CA THR A 130 6.89 1.58 5.43
C THR A 130 8.07 2.49 5.78
N GLY A 131 8.78 2.20 6.88
CA GLY A 131 9.82 3.07 7.40
C GLY A 131 11.19 2.39 7.58
N ASN A 132 12.19 3.22 7.81
CA ASN A 132 13.46 2.78 8.34
C ASN A 132 13.37 2.77 9.85
N LEU A 133 13.92 1.74 10.50
CA LEU A 133 14.04 1.75 11.95
C LEU A 133 14.80 3.01 12.38
N PRO A 134 14.30 3.77 13.37
CA PRO A 134 15.05 4.86 13.94
C PRO A 134 16.44 4.39 14.37
N GLN A 135 17.44 5.26 14.25
CA GLN A 135 18.82 4.91 14.53
C GLN A 135 19.02 4.44 15.97
N GLU A 136 18.18 4.90 16.88
CA GLU A 136 18.15 4.53 18.29
C GLU A 136 17.84 3.03 18.52
N PHE A 137 17.01 2.43 17.65
CA PHE A 137 16.67 1.00 17.71
C PHE A 137 17.69 0.10 17.00
N SER A 138 18.75 0.69 16.45
CA SER A 138 19.81 -0.04 15.77
C SER A 138 21.09 0.01 16.57
N THR A 139 21.80 -1.12 16.66
CA THR A 139 23.17 -1.14 17.15
C THR A 139 24.11 -0.49 16.12
N PRO A 140 25.33 -0.10 16.48
CA PRO A 140 26.31 0.42 15.54
C PRO A 140 26.65 -0.54 14.37
N THR A 141 26.36 -1.83 14.53
CA THR A 141 26.51 -2.86 13.50
C THR A 141 25.27 -3.04 12.63
N GLY A 142 24.22 -2.25 12.83
CA GLY A 142 22.96 -2.31 12.12
C GLY A 142 22.05 -3.47 12.53
N ALA A 143 22.32 -4.15 13.66
CA ALA A 143 21.41 -5.10 14.29
C ALA A 143 20.37 -4.40 15.16
N PHE A 144 19.26 -5.09 15.46
CA PHE A 144 18.25 -4.55 16.37
C PHE A 144 18.77 -4.44 17.81
N ASN A 145 18.49 -3.31 18.45
CA ASN A 145 18.96 -3.04 19.81
C ASN A 145 17.99 -3.59 20.88
N ILE A 146 18.07 -4.88 21.16
CA ILE A 146 17.20 -5.55 22.14
C ILE A 146 17.44 -5.04 23.57
N GLU A 147 18.65 -4.52 23.87
CA GLU A 147 18.95 -3.95 25.19
C GLU A 147 18.16 -2.66 25.44
N LEU A 148 17.89 -1.88 24.40
CA LEU A 148 17.04 -0.69 24.50
C LEU A 148 15.60 -1.07 24.86
N ILE A 149 15.05 -2.13 24.24
CA ILE A 149 13.70 -2.61 24.56
C ILE A 149 13.59 -3.06 26.00
N ASN A 150 14.55 -3.83 26.48
CA ASN A 150 14.58 -4.25 27.88
C ASN A 150 14.65 -3.04 28.83
N TYR A 151 15.44 -2.02 28.45
CA TYR A 151 15.52 -0.77 29.22
C TYR A 151 14.18 -0.02 29.25
N ILE A 152 13.51 0.12 28.08
CA ILE A 152 12.20 0.77 28.01
C ILE A 152 11.18 0.06 28.90
N CYS A 153 11.10 -1.28 28.83
CA CYS A 153 10.16 -2.06 29.64
C CYS A 153 10.48 -1.95 31.16
N ASP A 154 11.75 -2.00 31.55
CA ASP A 154 12.18 -1.88 32.93
C ASP A 154 11.89 -0.48 33.50
N GLU A 155 12.18 0.59 32.73
CA GLU A 155 11.93 1.97 33.18
C GLU A 155 10.44 2.30 33.19
N TYR A 156 9.68 1.78 32.25
CA TYR A 156 8.21 1.93 32.25
C TYR A 156 7.60 1.34 33.52
N SER A 157 7.99 0.11 33.90
CA SER A 157 7.51 -0.53 35.13
C SER A 157 7.86 0.26 36.39
N LYS A 158 9.08 0.83 36.47
CA LYS A 158 9.49 1.69 37.59
C LYS A 158 8.70 3.00 37.63
N ALA A 159 8.46 3.61 36.48
CA ALA A 159 7.69 4.84 36.37
C ALA A 159 6.23 4.64 36.76
N GLU A 160 5.64 3.51 36.38
CA GLU A 160 4.29 3.11 36.77
C GLU A 160 4.19 2.92 38.30
N GLU A 161 5.13 2.21 38.92
CA GLU A 161 5.20 2.03 40.38
C GLU A 161 5.37 3.36 41.14
N SER A 162 6.12 4.30 40.56
CA SER A 162 6.38 5.61 41.19
C SER A 162 5.23 6.61 40.99
N GLY A 163 4.28 6.33 40.09
CA GLY A 163 3.20 7.23 39.69
C GLY A 163 3.65 8.46 38.89
N SER A 164 4.87 8.43 38.34
CA SER A 164 5.45 9.52 37.56
C SER A 164 5.95 8.97 36.22
N MET A 165 5.09 9.01 35.21
CA MET A 165 5.35 8.49 33.86
C MET A 165 5.83 9.61 32.93
N PRO A 166 7.07 9.61 32.43
CA PRO A 166 7.51 10.49 31.36
C PRO A 166 6.78 10.16 30.04
N GLU A 167 6.30 11.20 29.36
CA GLU A 167 5.51 11.06 28.12
C GLU A 167 6.30 10.31 27.02
N GLU A 168 7.57 10.64 26.83
CA GLU A 168 8.43 10.00 25.85
C GLU A 168 8.59 8.50 26.11
N LEU A 169 8.78 8.12 27.38
CA LEU A 169 8.87 6.71 27.79
C LEU A 169 7.56 5.97 27.55
N ALA A 170 6.42 6.60 27.87
CA ALA A 170 5.09 6.04 27.60
C ALA A 170 4.89 5.81 26.10
N ASN A 171 5.23 6.79 25.27
CA ASN A 171 5.10 6.70 23.82
C ASN A 171 5.99 5.59 23.21
N MET A 172 7.24 5.46 23.68
CA MET A 172 8.14 4.39 23.25
C MET A 172 7.63 3.01 23.68
N TYR A 173 7.10 2.89 24.88
CA TYR A 173 6.51 1.65 25.38
C TYR A 173 5.25 1.27 24.59
N ASP A 174 4.37 2.22 24.31
CA ASP A 174 3.17 2.01 23.51
C ASP A 174 3.53 1.55 22.08
N ALA A 175 4.49 2.22 21.44
CA ALA A 175 5.00 1.79 20.13
C ALA A 175 5.53 0.35 20.16
N TRP A 176 6.29 0.02 21.20
CA TRP A 176 6.80 -1.34 21.38
C TRP A 176 5.68 -2.37 21.56
N LYS A 177 4.65 -2.08 22.36
CA LYS A 177 3.52 -2.99 22.59
C LYS A 177 2.77 -3.31 21.32
N PHE A 178 2.57 -2.34 20.43
CA PHE A 178 1.97 -2.57 19.11
C PHE A 178 2.83 -3.48 18.22
N ILE A 179 4.14 -3.24 18.20
CA ILE A 179 5.10 -4.07 17.46
C ILE A 179 5.11 -5.51 17.99
N GLU A 180 5.16 -5.69 19.31
CA GLU A 180 5.11 -7.00 19.96
C GLU A 180 3.84 -7.78 19.62
N THR A 181 2.69 -7.10 19.61
CA THR A 181 1.39 -7.68 19.21
C THR A 181 1.41 -8.14 17.76
N SER A 182 1.97 -7.34 16.85
CA SER A 182 2.09 -7.69 15.44
C SER A 182 3.01 -8.89 15.20
N ILE A 183 4.15 -8.93 15.89
CA ILE A 183 5.09 -10.06 15.83
C ILE A 183 4.45 -11.34 16.37
N THR A 184 3.74 -11.24 17.48
CA THR A 184 3.03 -12.37 18.08
C THR A 184 1.98 -12.93 17.11
N SER A 185 1.23 -12.06 16.43
CA SER A 185 0.27 -12.44 15.39
C SER A 185 0.95 -13.18 14.23
N GLU A 186 2.11 -12.68 13.77
CA GLU A 186 2.89 -13.32 12.72
C GLU A 186 3.37 -14.72 13.12
N ILE A 187 3.88 -14.88 14.34
CA ILE A 187 4.34 -16.19 14.85
C ILE A 187 3.16 -17.18 14.93
N ILE A 188 2.02 -16.75 15.46
CA ILE A 188 0.81 -17.59 15.51
C ILE A 188 0.38 -17.99 14.10
N SER A 189 0.28 -17.03 13.21
CA SER A 189 -0.08 -17.26 11.82
C SER A 189 0.84 -18.29 11.16
N ASN A 190 2.15 -18.13 11.29
CA ASN A 190 3.15 -19.06 10.74
C ASN A 190 3.04 -20.46 11.33
N LYS A 191 2.75 -20.60 12.62
CA LYS A 191 2.54 -21.91 13.28
C LYS A 191 1.25 -22.57 12.80
N LEU A 192 0.14 -21.84 12.76
CA LEU A 192 -1.13 -22.35 12.24
C LEU A 192 -0.98 -22.77 10.79
N MET A 193 -0.32 -21.96 9.98
CA MET A 193 -0.01 -22.30 8.59
C MET A 193 0.81 -23.56 8.45
N SER A 194 1.81 -23.74 9.30
CA SER A 194 2.60 -24.97 9.31
C SER A 194 1.74 -26.20 9.62
N ILE A 195 0.74 -26.07 10.52
CA ILE A 195 -0.21 -27.13 10.82
C ILE A 195 -1.12 -27.41 9.62
N TYR A 196 -1.67 -26.40 8.99
CA TYR A 196 -2.48 -26.54 7.76
C TYR A 196 -1.64 -27.11 6.60
N ALA A 197 -0.40 -26.66 6.45
CA ALA A 197 0.54 -27.17 5.48
C ALA A 197 0.87 -28.66 5.68
N LEU A 198 1.03 -29.09 6.93
CA LEU A 198 1.26 -30.49 7.26
C LEU A 198 0.00 -31.36 7.07
N SER A 199 -1.19 -30.78 7.10
CA SER A 199 -2.46 -31.45 6.83
C SER A 199 -2.82 -31.52 5.35
N SER A 200 -2.22 -30.66 4.52
CA SER A 200 -2.35 -30.70 3.07
C SER A 200 -1.47 -31.79 2.45
N GLU A 201 -1.71 -32.15 1.19
CA GLU A 201 -1.09 -33.29 0.52
C GLU A 201 0.43 -33.40 0.75
N ILE A 202 0.86 -34.52 1.30
CA ILE A 202 2.27 -34.87 1.38
C ILE A 202 2.76 -35.10 -0.05
N THR A 203 3.55 -34.17 -0.57
CA THR A 203 4.17 -34.32 -1.87
C THR A 203 5.21 -35.43 -1.81
N ASN A 204 4.91 -36.55 -2.43
CA ASN A 204 5.85 -37.65 -2.55
C ASN A 204 6.42 -37.76 -3.97
N HIS A 205 7.44 -38.61 -4.15
CA HIS A 205 8.10 -38.77 -5.44
C HIS A 205 7.12 -39.13 -6.59
N ALA A 206 6.07 -39.89 -6.31
CA ALA A 206 5.10 -40.31 -7.32
C ALA A 206 4.21 -39.11 -7.74
N VAL A 207 3.78 -38.30 -6.79
CA VAL A 207 3.04 -37.07 -7.06
C VAL A 207 3.90 -36.06 -7.84
N ALA A 208 5.15 -35.86 -7.42
CA ALA A 208 6.10 -34.99 -8.13
C ALA A 208 6.33 -35.47 -9.57
N GLN A 209 6.57 -36.77 -9.75
CA GLN A 209 6.76 -37.36 -11.09
C GLN A 209 5.52 -37.22 -11.97
N ASN A 210 4.33 -37.43 -11.41
CA ASN A 210 3.08 -37.25 -12.15
C ASN A 210 2.85 -35.79 -12.55
N ASN A 211 3.04 -34.86 -11.63
CA ASN A 211 2.90 -33.45 -11.94
C ASN A 211 3.89 -32.96 -13.00
N PHE A 212 5.15 -33.39 -12.89
CA PHE A 212 6.16 -33.14 -13.91
C PHE A 212 5.72 -33.66 -15.29
N ASN A 213 5.24 -34.89 -15.34
CA ASN A 213 4.80 -35.54 -16.61
C ASN A 213 3.64 -34.79 -17.25
N LEU A 214 2.70 -34.26 -16.45
CA LEU A 214 1.57 -33.46 -16.93
C LEU A 214 2.02 -32.07 -17.44
N ASN A 215 2.95 -31.43 -16.74
CA ASN A 215 3.41 -30.06 -17.05
C ASN A 215 4.53 -30.00 -18.10
N ASN A 216 5.26 -31.09 -18.31
CA ASN A 216 6.44 -31.13 -19.19
C ASN A 216 6.10 -31.33 -20.68
N ASN A 217 4.83 -31.10 -21.06
CA ASN A 217 4.39 -31.25 -22.44
C ASN A 217 3.57 -30.01 -22.88
N GLU A 218 3.68 -29.72 -24.16
CA GLU A 218 2.82 -28.82 -24.86
C GLU A 218 2.07 -29.58 -25.96
N TYR A 219 0.81 -29.22 -26.14
CA TYR A 219 -0.05 -29.92 -27.09
C TYR A 219 -0.52 -28.96 -28.19
N SER A 220 -0.59 -29.46 -29.41
CA SER A 220 -1.37 -28.85 -30.47
C SER A 220 -2.63 -29.68 -30.67
N VAL A 221 -3.76 -29.03 -30.69
CA VAL A 221 -5.06 -29.68 -30.67
C VAL A 221 -6.00 -29.09 -31.72
N GLU A 222 -6.90 -29.92 -32.22
CA GLU A 222 -8.10 -29.53 -32.92
C GLU A 222 -9.29 -29.71 -32.00
N ILE A 223 -10.17 -28.70 -31.98
CA ILE A 223 -11.26 -28.62 -31.01
C ILE A 223 -12.58 -28.44 -31.76
N ALA A 224 -13.52 -29.32 -31.47
CA ALA A 224 -14.91 -29.18 -31.87
C ALA A 224 -15.67 -28.57 -30.69
N ALA A 225 -16.01 -27.28 -30.76
CA ALA A 225 -16.73 -26.56 -29.74
C ALA A 225 -18.21 -26.44 -30.10
N TYR A 226 -19.10 -26.88 -29.24
CA TYR A 226 -20.54 -26.65 -29.35
C TYR A 226 -20.94 -25.57 -28.32
N PRO A 227 -21.06 -24.28 -28.71
CA PRO A 227 -21.45 -23.21 -27.83
C PRO A 227 -22.85 -23.44 -27.22
N TYR A 228 -23.05 -23.11 -25.95
CA TYR A 228 -24.33 -23.23 -25.25
C TYR A 228 -25.44 -22.43 -25.94
N ASN A 229 -25.10 -21.32 -26.58
CA ASN A 229 -26.07 -20.48 -27.31
C ASN A 229 -26.63 -21.11 -28.58
N ASN A 230 -25.94 -22.13 -29.13
CA ASN A 230 -26.40 -22.84 -30.34
C ASN A 230 -27.45 -23.91 -30.03
N LEU A 231 -27.65 -24.26 -28.72
CA LEU A 231 -28.76 -25.09 -28.30
C LEU A 231 -29.92 -24.19 -27.81
N PRO A 232 -31.13 -24.23 -28.45
CA PRO A 232 -32.23 -23.40 -28.02
C PRO A 232 -32.62 -23.66 -26.57
N ALA A 233 -32.89 -22.59 -25.83
CA ALA A 233 -33.33 -22.70 -24.42
C ALA A 233 -34.65 -23.48 -24.24
N SER A 234 -35.49 -23.53 -25.31
CA SER A 234 -36.74 -24.29 -25.30
C SER A 234 -36.54 -25.81 -25.19
N GLN A 235 -35.33 -26.32 -25.35
CA GLN A 235 -35.01 -27.74 -25.17
C GLN A 235 -34.62 -28.09 -23.71
N VAL A 236 -34.57 -27.09 -22.85
CA VAL A 236 -34.23 -27.24 -21.45
C VAL A 236 -35.37 -26.74 -20.58
N THR A 237 -35.76 -27.53 -19.62
CA THR A 237 -36.74 -27.11 -18.61
C THR A 237 -36.02 -26.98 -17.26
N VAL A 238 -36.13 -25.82 -16.65
CA VAL A 238 -35.69 -25.54 -15.27
C VAL A 238 -36.94 -25.18 -14.47
N SER A 239 -37.26 -25.95 -13.45
CA SER A 239 -38.37 -25.68 -12.58
C SER A 239 -38.01 -24.71 -11.46
N ASP A 240 -38.99 -24.15 -10.77
CA ASP A 240 -38.76 -23.32 -9.60
C ASP A 240 -38.14 -24.14 -8.45
N GLU A 241 -38.46 -25.43 -8.37
CA GLU A 241 -37.84 -26.36 -7.41
C GLU A 241 -36.34 -26.56 -7.68
N ASP A 242 -35.92 -26.66 -8.97
CA ASP A 242 -34.49 -26.70 -9.34
C ASP A 242 -33.75 -25.42 -8.86
N VAL A 243 -34.40 -24.26 -8.99
CA VAL A 243 -33.85 -22.97 -8.58
C VAL A 243 -33.73 -22.88 -7.06
N GLU A 244 -34.76 -23.30 -6.32
CA GLU A 244 -34.76 -23.34 -4.84
C GLU A 244 -33.68 -24.31 -4.33
N GLU A 245 -33.56 -25.50 -4.94
CA GLU A 245 -32.55 -26.48 -4.57
C GLU A 245 -31.15 -25.96 -4.83
N PHE A 246 -30.92 -25.31 -5.96
CA PHE A 246 -29.61 -24.68 -6.27
C PHE A 246 -29.27 -23.59 -5.28
N TYR A 247 -30.23 -22.72 -4.97
CA TYR A 247 -30.05 -21.65 -3.99
C TYR A 247 -29.69 -22.23 -2.62
N ASP A 248 -30.47 -23.18 -2.11
CA ASP A 248 -30.25 -23.76 -0.79
C ASP A 248 -28.91 -24.49 -0.66
N ASN A 249 -28.47 -25.17 -1.73
CA ASN A 249 -27.20 -25.86 -1.75
C ASN A 249 -25.98 -24.92 -1.88
N ASN A 250 -26.19 -23.71 -2.35
CA ASN A 250 -25.11 -22.78 -2.66
C ASN A 250 -25.16 -21.47 -1.87
N LYS A 251 -26.19 -21.22 -1.05
CA LYS A 251 -26.39 -19.93 -0.37
C LYS A 251 -25.25 -19.53 0.53
N GLU A 252 -24.56 -20.47 1.20
CA GLU A 252 -23.42 -20.18 2.05
C GLU A 252 -22.21 -19.67 1.26
N SER A 253 -22.01 -20.19 0.04
CA SER A 253 -20.82 -19.89 -0.76
C SER A 253 -20.98 -18.72 -1.71
N TYR A 254 -22.20 -18.48 -2.23
CA TYR A 254 -22.42 -17.52 -3.31
C TYR A 254 -23.41 -16.41 -2.98
N PHE A 255 -24.31 -16.63 -2.01
CA PHE A 255 -25.42 -15.71 -1.76
C PHE A 255 -25.44 -15.12 -0.36
N LYS A 256 -24.37 -15.34 0.42
CA LYS A 256 -24.20 -14.76 1.74
C LYS A 256 -23.52 -13.41 1.63
N ASN A 257 -24.18 -12.37 2.11
CA ASN A 257 -23.60 -11.06 2.31
C ASN A 257 -23.08 -10.95 3.75
N PRO A 258 -21.77 -10.82 3.96
CA PRO A 258 -21.20 -10.84 5.32
C PRO A 258 -21.45 -9.56 6.11
N TYR A 259 -21.89 -8.47 5.47
CA TYR A 259 -22.12 -7.16 6.09
C TYR A 259 -23.24 -6.43 5.37
N ASP A 260 -23.91 -5.51 6.06
CA ASP A 260 -24.74 -4.49 5.41
C ASP A 260 -23.90 -3.74 4.38
N THR A 261 -24.38 -3.70 3.15
CA THR A 261 -23.66 -3.09 2.02
C THR A 261 -24.51 -1.98 1.41
N TYR A 262 -23.90 -0.82 1.23
CA TYR A 262 -24.53 0.40 0.75
C TYR A 262 -24.00 0.75 -0.63
N ASN A 263 -24.85 0.74 -1.63
CA ASN A 263 -24.56 1.26 -2.96
C ASN A 263 -24.86 2.75 -2.99
N VAL A 264 -23.85 3.56 -3.30
CA VAL A 264 -23.90 5.01 -3.15
C VAL A 264 -23.48 5.70 -4.44
N TYR A 265 -24.20 6.73 -4.83
CA TYR A 265 -23.74 7.73 -5.78
C TYR A 265 -23.24 8.95 -5.03
N TYR A 266 -22.28 9.66 -5.61
CA TYR A 266 -21.77 10.88 -5.02
C TYR A 266 -21.53 12.00 -6.03
N ILE A 267 -21.66 13.24 -5.60
CA ILE A 267 -21.17 14.44 -6.28
C ILE A 267 -19.88 14.82 -5.57
N ASN A 268 -18.78 15.02 -6.32
CA ASN A 268 -17.54 15.57 -5.78
C ASN A 268 -17.18 16.82 -6.57
N HIS A 269 -17.23 17.97 -5.92
CA HIS A 269 -17.01 19.26 -6.54
C HIS A 269 -15.82 19.98 -5.94
N GLU A 270 -14.80 20.22 -6.77
CA GLU A 270 -13.63 21.04 -6.41
C GLU A 270 -14.02 22.53 -6.48
N ILE A 271 -13.80 23.27 -5.38
CA ILE A 271 -13.98 24.71 -5.38
C ILE A 271 -12.73 25.35 -6.00
N ARG A 272 -12.89 25.97 -7.14
CA ARG A 272 -11.78 26.59 -7.88
C ARG A 272 -11.77 28.11 -7.70
N PRO A 273 -10.54 28.71 -7.65
CA PRO A 273 -10.41 30.17 -7.58
C PRO A 273 -11.05 30.85 -8.78
N THR A 274 -11.73 31.96 -8.52
CA THR A 274 -12.30 32.84 -9.57
C THR A 274 -11.24 33.78 -10.11
N SER A 275 -11.54 34.44 -11.22
CA SER A 275 -10.68 35.51 -11.76
C SER A 275 -10.40 36.63 -10.75
N LYS A 276 -11.30 36.85 -9.79
CA LYS A 276 -11.10 37.86 -8.72
C LYS A 276 -10.03 37.36 -7.74
N ASP A 277 -10.12 36.11 -7.31
CA ASP A 277 -9.14 35.48 -6.42
C ASP A 277 -7.74 35.49 -7.05
N ILE A 278 -7.64 35.08 -8.32
CA ILE A 278 -6.40 35.08 -9.11
C ILE A 278 -5.81 36.52 -9.23
N ASN A 279 -6.65 37.54 -9.44
CA ASN A 279 -6.16 38.91 -9.57
C ASN A 279 -5.64 39.47 -8.24
N ASN A 280 -6.20 39.08 -7.11
CA ASN A 280 -5.69 39.43 -5.79
C ASN A 280 -4.29 38.91 -5.58
N VAL A 281 -4.08 37.60 -5.81
CA VAL A 281 -2.75 36.97 -5.69
C VAL A 281 -1.77 37.54 -6.71
N ARG A 282 -2.21 37.82 -7.93
CA ARG A 282 -1.37 38.43 -8.95
C ARG A 282 -0.84 39.81 -8.51
N ALA A 283 -1.63 40.60 -7.77
CA ALA A 283 -1.19 41.87 -7.24
C ALA A 283 -0.10 41.70 -6.17
N GLU A 284 -0.23 40.71 -5.32
CA GLU A 284 0.75 40.35 -4.30
C GLU A 284 2.08 39.89 -4.94
N PHE A 285 2.02 38.95 -5.91
CA PHE A 285 3.20 38.48 -6.64
C PHE A 285 3.94 39.53 -7.43
N LYS A 286 3.26 40.61 -7.86
CA LYS A 286 3.93 41.78 -8.42
C LYS A 286 4.77 42.51 -7.37
N GLY A 287 4.35 42.50 -6.12
CA GLY A 287 5.14 43.00 -4.99
C GLY A 287 6.42 42.16 -4.83
N TYR A 288 6.33 40.85 -4.71
CA TYR A 288 7.51 39.98 -4.63
C TYR A 288 8.44 40.16 -5.82
N ALA A 289 7.92 40.23 -7.05
CA ALA A 289 8.71 40.48 -8.25
C ALA A 289 9.44 41.83 -8.23
N THR A 290 8.93 42.81 -7.49
CA THR A 290 9.61 44.11 -7.30
C THR A 290 10.70 43.98 -6.25
N SER A 291 10.42 43.43 -5.08
CA SER A 291 11.40 43.23 -4.01
C SER A 291 12.59 42.38 -4.44
N LEU A 292 12.38 41.36 -5.27
CA LEU A 292 13.47 40.53 -5.82
C LEU A 292 14.43 41.29 -6.76
N LYS A 293 14.07 42.49 -7.21
CA LYS A 293 14.92 43.34 -8.07
C LYS A 293 15.71 44.39 -7.32
N GLU A 294 15.48 44.51 -6.01
CA GLU A 294 16.23 45.44 -5.16
C GLU A 294 17.69 44.95 -5.02
N GLU A 295 18.61 45.88 -4.92
CA GLU A 295 20.06 45.59 -4.94
C GLU A 295 20.50 44.80 -3.68
N ASP A 296 19.77 44.95 -2.59
CA ASP A 296 20.02 44.29 -1.29
C ASP A 296 18.94 43.26 -0.93
N ALA A 297 18.27 42.66 -1.92
CA ALA A 297 17.22 41.68 -1.72
C ALA A 297 17.71 40.43 -0.98
N ASP A 298 17.12 40.13 0.16
CA ASP A 298 17.32 38.85 0.85
C ASP A 298 16.35 37.80 0.29
N TYR A 299 16.86 36.88 -0.53
CA TYR A 299 16.06 35.87 -1.20
C TYR A 299 15.43 34.86 -0.22
N ASN A 300 16.12 34.55 0.89
CA ASN A 300 15.57 33.67 1.93
C ASN A 300 14.42 34.34 2.66
N GLU A 301 14.59 35.61 3.01
CA GLU A 301 13.55 36.38 3.70
C GLU A 301 12.32 36.55 2.81
N ILE A 302 12.49 36.88 1.53
CA ILE A 302 11.37 37.02 0.58
C ILE A 302 10.66 35.70 0.37
N ALA A 303 11.39 34.58 0.22
CA ALA A 303 10.80 33.26 0.10
C ALA A 303 10.00 32.88 1.37
N LEU A 304 10.55 33.17 2.55
CA LEU A 304 9.87 32.92 3.82
C LEU A 304 8.61 33.75 3.99
N TYR A 305 8.66 35.05 3.74
CA TYR A 305 7.50 35.95 3.84
C TYR A 305 6.44 35.68 2.78
N SER A 306 6.83 35.13 1.65
CA SER A 306 5.87 34.75 0.62
C SER A 306 5.10 33.48 0.97
N SER A 307 5.41 32.80 2.08
CA SER A 307 4.82 31.51 2.44
C SER A 307 4.86 30.51 1.28
N SER A 308 5.97 30.52 0.52
CA SER A 308 6.13 29.62 -0.62
C SER A 308 6.16 28.17 -0.17
N GLU A 309 5.47 27.30 -0.88
CA GLU A 309 5.53 25.84 -0.66
C GLU A 309 6.90 25.25 -1.01
N THR A 310 7.70 25.98 -1.80
CA THR A 310 9.05 25.56 -2.20
C THR A 310 10.08 26.41 -1.47
N PRO A 311 10.78 25.88 -0.44
CA PRO A 311 11.82 26.62 0.25
C PRO A 311 13.03 26.87 -0.69
N TYR A 312 13.58 28.07 -0.60
CA TYR A 312 14.83 28.41 -1.30
C TYR A 312 16.02 27.77 -0.57
N ASP A 313 16.85 27.04 -1.28
CA ASP A 313 17.95 26.28 -0.70
C ASP A 313 19.35 26.71 -1.16
N GLY A 314 19.44 27.54 -2.22
CA GLY A 314 20.70 28.06 -2.77
C GLY A 314 21.59 27.04 -3.47
N PHE A 315 21.12 25.80 -3.67
CA PHE A 315 21.89 24.76 -4.35
C PHE A 315 21.76 24.86 -5.87
N LEU A 316 22.81 24.43 -6.56
CA LEU A 316 22.80 24.20 -8.01
C LEU A 316 22.18 22.81 -8.31
N TRP A 317 21.08 22.80 -9.01
CA TRP A 317 20.34 21.62 -9.41
C TRP A 317 20.27 21.48 -10.93
N THR A 318 20.51 20.29 -11.45
CA THR A 318 20.21 20.03 -12.88
C THR A 318 18.70 20.06 -13.10
N ILE A 319 18.27 20.33 -14.34
CA ILE A 319 16.84 20.49 -14.64
C ILE A 319 16.02 19.22 -14.35
N ASP A 320 16.64 18.05 -14.43
CA ASP A 320 16.05 16.75 -14.15
C ASP A 320 16.47 16.18 -12.77
N ALA A 321 16.95 17.07 -11.88
CA ALA A 321 17.32 16.65 -10.54
C ALA A 321 16.11 16.12 -9.76
N VAL A 322 16.36 15.07 -8.99
CA VAL A 322 15.37 14.41 -8.14
C VAL A 322 15.71 14.65 -6.68
N THR A 323 14.71 15.01 -5.89
CA THR A 323 14.81 15.17 -4.44
C THR A 323 13.95 14.13 -3.71
N VAL A 324 14.10 13.99 -2.40
CA VAL A 324 13.18 13.23 -1.54
C VAL A 324 12.21 14.21 -0.92
N ASN A 325 10.95 13.93 -1.07
CA ASN A 325 9.94 14.46 -0.20
C ASN A 325 9.96 13.63 1.10
N TYR A 326 10.45 14.20 2.18
CA TYR A 326 10.57 13.51 3.47
C TYR A 326 9.23 13.27 4.16
N GLU A 327 8.18 13.99 3.78
CA GLU A 327 6.82 13.77 4.31
C GLU A 327 6.17 12.52 3.71
N THR A 328 6.36 12.32 2.41
CA THR A 328 5.79 11.17 1.67
C THR A 328 6.78 10.05 1.44
N MET A 329 8.07 10.26 1.74
CA MET A 329 9.17 9.35 1.43
C MET A 329 9.22 8.97 -0.05
N THR A 330 8.74 9.85 -0.92
CA THR A 330 8.74 9.67 -2.37
C THR A 330 9.84 10.48 -3.05
N TYR A 331 10.24 10.02 -4.23
CA TYR A 331 11.18 10.77 -5.09
C TYR A 331 10.38 11.74 -5.95
N GLU A 332 10.75 13.02 -5.88
CA GLU A 332 10.10 14.08 -6.64
C GLU A 332 11.13 14.86 -7.48
N ASN A 333 10.69 15.38 -8.62
CA ASN A 333 11.53 16.28 -9.40
C ASN A 333 11.72 17.59 -8.63
N LYS A 334 12.96 18.06 -8.47
CA LYS A 334 13.27 19.34 -7.83
C LYS A 334 12.53 20.50 -8.52
N PHE A 335 12.48 20.48 -9.83
CA PHE A 335 11.71 21.43 -10.60
C PHE A 335 10.45 20.74 -11.14
N LYS A 336 9.27 21.19 -10.70
CA LYS A 336 7.98 20.78 -11.27
C LYS A 336 7.97 21.10 -12.77
N GLU A 337 7.22 20.35 -13.57
CA GLU A 337 7.26 20.45 -15.02
C GLU A 337 6.97 21.88 -15.54
N HIS A 338 6.02 22.58 -14.90
CA HIS A 338 5.69 23.96 -15.25
C HIS A 338 6.76 24.98 -14.86
N HIS A 339 7.68 24.67 -13.94
CA HIS A 339 8.82 25.52 -13.59
C HIS A 339 9.97 25.38 -14.58
N LYS A 340 10.19 24.18 -15.14
CA LYS A 340 11.35 23.86 -15.99
C LYS A 340 11.54 24.85 -17.14
N PHE A 341 10.45 25.23 -17.80
CA PHE A 341 10.51 26.20 -18.90
C PHE A 341 11.12 27.53 -18.46
N HIS A 342 10.66 28.09 -17.33
CA HIS A 342 11.15 29.37 -16.83
C HIS A 342 12.58 29.27 -16.30
N VAL A 343 12.92 28.18 -15.60
CA VAL A 343 14.27 27.91 -15.11
C VAL A 343 15.28 27.83 -16.25
N GLN A 344 14.92 27.21 -17.36
CA GLN A 344 15.83 27.08 -18.54
C GLN A 344 15.93 28.38 -19.33
N GLN A 345 14.84 29.12 -19.54
CA GLN A 345 14.79 30.27 -20.42
C GLN A 345 15.25 31.59 -19.79
N ASN A 346 15.01 31.79 -18.49
CA ASN A 346 15.33 33.05 -17.83
C ASN A 346 16.85 33.23 -17.69
N ASN A 347 17.31 34.46 -17.87
CA ASN A 347 18.69 34.83 -17.53
C ASN A 347 18.87 34.92 -16.00
N VAL A 348 20.14 34.93 -15.55
CA VAL A 348 20.46 35.16 -14.14
C VAL A 348 19.99 36.57 -13.73
N GLY A 349 19.31 36.67 -12.60
CA GLY A 349 18.72 37.93 -12.11
C GLY A 349 17.42 38.33 -12.81
N GLU A 350 16.96 37.59 -13.80
CA GLU A 350 15.69 37.85 -14.48
C GLU A 350 14.53 37.21 -13.69
N VAL A 351 13.59 38.04 -13.24
CA VAL A 351 12.38 37.62 -12.58
C VAL A 351 11.31 37.38 -13.64
N ALA A 352 10.86 36.13 -13.79
CA ALA A 352 9.77 35.79 -14.69
C ALA A 352 8.49 36.57 -14.35
N ALA A 353 7.66 36.84 -15.34
CA ALA A 353 6.32 37.35 -15.07
C ALA A 353 5.52 36.32 -14.26
N PRO A 354 4.91 36.70 -13.11
CA PRO A 354 4.10 35.77 -12.33
C PRO A 354 2.99 35.14 -13.17
N TYR A 355 2.80 33.81 -13.03
CA TYR A 355 1.85 33.04 -13.83
C TYR A 355 1.01 32.06 -12.99
N GLU A 356 -0.16 31.74 -13.51
CA GLU A 356 -1.11 30.78 -12.92
C GLU A 356 -0.82 29.37 -13.47
N GLU A 357 -0.72 28.37 -12.56
CA GLU A 357 -0.76 26.95 -12.91
C GLU A 357 -2.12 26.37 -12.52
N ARG A 358 -2.97 26.13 -13.53
CA ARG A 358 -4.38 25.78 -13.33
C ARG A 358 -4.60 24.36 -12.82
N SER A 359 -3.70 23.42 -13.13
CA SER A 359 -3.86 22.04 -12.70
C SER A 359 -3.76 21.90 -11.18
N ASN A 360 -2.96 22.76 -10.54
CA ASN A 360 -2.69 22.75 -9.10
C ASN A 360 -3.37 23.90 -8.35
N ASN A 361 -4.02 24.84 -9.04
CA ASN A 361 -4.54 26.09 -8.48
C ASN A 361 -3.46 26.93 -7.79
N THR A 362 -2.23 26.92 -8.32
CA THR A 362 -1.11 27.69 -7.76
C THR A 362 -0.79 28.93 -8.62
N PHE A 363 -0.24 29.94 -7.96
CA PHE A 363 0.34 31.11 -8.60
C PHE A 363 1.85 31.10 -8.38
N ASN A 364 2.63 31.33 -9.42
CA ASN A 364 4.05 31.02 -9.46
C ASN A 364 4.90 32.20 -9.95
N LEU A 365 6.11 32.29 -9.42
CA LEU A 365 7.15 33.22 -9.88
C LEU A 365 8.50 32.49 -9.81
N VAL A 366 9.31 32.63 -10.85
CA VAL A 366 10.62 31.97 -10.96
C VAL A 366 11.70 32.99 -11.28
N MET A 367 12.81 32.94 -10.55
CA MET A 367 14.03 33.72 -10.79
C MET A 367 15.25 32.80 -10.70
N ASN A 368 16.12 32.85 -11.70
CA ASN A 368 17.42 32.21 -11.59
C ASN A 368 18.39 33.14 -10.83
N VAL A 369 18.85 32.69 -9.68
CA VAL A 369 19.84 33.36 -8.87
C VAL A 369 21.25 33.13 -9.47
N ARG A 370 21.49 31.87 -9.90
CA ARG A 370 22.76 31.46 -10.48
C ARG A 370 22.57 30.34 -11.52
N LYS A 371 23.44 30.35 -12.54
CA LYS A 371 23.58 29.25 -13.50
C LYS A 371 25.04 28.87 -13.59
N ALA A 372 25.37 27.61 -13.68
CA ALA A 372 26.73 27.12 -13.83
C ALA A 372 26.77 25.79 -14.59
N MET A 373 27.90 25.60 -15.33
CA MET A 373 28.21 24.27 -15.83
C MET A 373 28.86 23.47 -14.71
N VAL A 374 28.31 22.32 -14.40
CA VAL A 374 28.78 21.41 -13.34
C VAL A 374 29.12 20.05 -13.92
N PRO A 375 30.01 19.26 -13.29
CA PRO A 375 30.27 17.90 -13.77
C PRO A 375 29.03 17.03 -13.77
N ASP A 376 28.77 16.27 -14.84
CA ASP A 376 27.66 15.29 -14.91
C ASP A 376 27.88 14.13 -13.93
N SER A 377 29.12 13.71 -13.72
CA SER A 377 29.46 12.74 -12.69
C SER A 377 30.76 13.04 -12.00
N ILE A 378 30.84 12.71 -10.72
CA ILE A 378 32.01 12.92 -9.87
C ILE A 378 32.33 11.62 -9.14
N LYS A 379 33.60 11.26 -9.12
CA LYS A 379 34.15 10.21 -8.26
C LYS A 379 35.12 10.82 -7.27
N LEU A 380 34.89 10.59 -6.00
CA LEU A 380 35.77 11.06 -4.93
C LEU A 380 36.06 9.93 -3.93
N ARG A 381 37.15 10.07 -3.20
CA ARG A 381 37.44 9.30 -2.00
C ARG A 381 37.48 10.25 -0.81
N ALA A 382 37.06 9.77 0.36
CA ALA A 382 36.85 10.62 1.49
C ALA A 382 37.25 9.96 2.81
N ILE A 383 37.61 10.81 3.79
CA ILE A 383 37.87 10.47 5.18
C ILE A 383 36.92 11.30 6.01
N ALA A 384 36.02 10.63 6.76
CA ALA A 384 35.14 11.30 7.73
C ALA A 384 35.82 11.39 9.09
N ILE A 385 35.83 12.58 9.67
CA ILE A 385 36.34 12.85 11.04
C ILE A 385 35.24 13.43 11.89
N GLN A 386 35.22 13.04 13.16
CA GLN A 386 34.23 13.49 14.14
C GLN A 386 34.91 13.84 15.46
N SER A 387 34.47 14.89 16.14
CA SER A 387 34.84 15.23 17.52
C SER A 387 33.71 16.02 18.17
N ALA A 388 33.54 15.85 19.47
CA ALA A 388 32.63 16.66 20.28
C ALA A 388 33.19 18.10 20.51
N SER A 389 34.51 18.33 20.28
CA SER A 389 35.15 19.63 20.32
C SER A 389 35.39 20.17 18.90
N VAL A 390 34.79 21.31 18.59
CA VAL A 390 34.97 22.02 17.31
C VAL A 390 36.45 22.40 17.09
N GLU A 391 37.15 22.78 18.17
CA GLU A 391 38.58 23.16 18.09
C GLU A 391 39.43 21.95 17.71
N GLU A 392 39.21 20.80 18.34
CA GLU A 392 39.90 19.55 18.07
C GLU A 392 39.58 19.04 16.64
N LEU A 393 38.29 19.14 16.22
CA LEU A 393 37.84 18.77 14.90
C LEU A 393 38.56 19.59 13.82
N ASN A 394 38.62 20.90 14.00
CA ASN A 394 39.34 21.79 13.06
C ASN A 394 40.86 21.51 13.04
N ALA A 395 41.50 21.36 14.19
CA ALA A 395 42.93 21.05 14.29
C ALA A 395 43.26 19.70 13.63
N THR A 396 42.43 18.70 13.80
CA THR A 396 42.56 17.38 13.17
C THR A 396 42.40 17.48 11.64
N ALA A 397 41.36 18.18 11.18
CA ALA A 397 41.14 18.41 9.74
C ALA A 397 42.34 19.10 9.08
N ASP A 398 42.82 20.20 9.67
CA ASP A 398 43.97 20.97 9.14
C ASP A 398 45.25 20.13 9.10
N SER A 399 45.49 19.33 10.16
CA SER A 399 46.66 18.45 10.25
C SER A 399 46.61 17.38 9.16
N LEU A 400 45.48 16.72 8.97
CA LEU A 400 45.31 15.68 7.95
C LEU A 400 45.38 16.26 6.55
N LEU A 401 44.71 17.37 6.30
CA LEU A 401 44.75 18.05 5.00
C LEU A 401 46.15 18.47 4.64
N LYS A 402 46.92 19.04 5.58
CA LYS A 402 48.32 19.40 5.39
C LYS A 402 49.21 18.19 5.11
N ALA A 403 49.02 17.08 5.82
CA ALA A 403 49.76 15.84 5.59
C ALA A 403 49.48 15.27 4.19
N LEU A 404 48.19 15.20 3.79
CA LEU A 404 47.78 14.70 2.48
C LEU A 404 48.31 15.60 1.31
N ASN A 405 48.26 16.90 1.48
CA ASN A 405 48.83 17.85 0.51
C ASN A 405 50.37 17.75 0.43
N ASN A 406 51.04 17.30 1.49
CA ASN A 406 52.48 16.99 1.51
C ASN A 406 52.79 15.55 1.07
N ARG A 407 51.87 14.88 0.36
CA ARG A 407 52.00 13.54 -0.22
C ARG A 407 52.06 12.39 0.81
N ALA A 408 51.49 12.55 1.99
CA ALA A 408 51.27 11.41 2.87
C ALA A 408 50.35 10.37 2.19
N ASP A 409 50.57 9.10 2.51
CA ASP A 409 49.80 8.01 1.92
C ASP A 409 48.37 8.03 2.48
N PHE A 410 47.43 8.28 1.60
CA PHE A 410 45.99 8.32 1.93
C PHE A 410 45.53 7.02 2.63
N ASN A 411 45.94 5.87 2.10
CA ASN A 411 45.48 4.58 2.63
C ASN A 411 45.97 4.33 4.05
N LYS A 412 47.21 4.75 4.38
CA LYS A 412 47.74 4.65 5.74
C LYS A 412 47.02 5.57 6.74
N ILE A 413 46.62 6.76 6.27
CA ILE A 413 45.80 7.66 7.11
C ILE A 413 44.40 7.06 7.29
N ALA A 414 43.83 6.55 6.20
CA ALA A 414 42.53 5.96 6.13
C ALA A 414 42.31 4.76 7.08
N GLU A 415 43.38 4.03 7.43
CA GLU A 415 43.31 2.90 8.39
C GLU A 415 42.80 3.30 9.77
N ASN A 416 42.89 4.59 10.15
CA ASN A 416 42.47 5.10 11.45
C ASN A 416 41.12 5.86 11.42
N TYR A 417 40.45 5.93 10.29
CA TYR A 417 39.24 6.72 10.11
C TYR A 417 38.24 6.00 9.24
N ASN A 418 36.97 6.43 9.30
CA ASN A 418 35.96 5.98 8.36
C ASN A 418 36.24 6.54 6.96
N THR A 419 36.34 5.66 5.99
CA THR A 419 36.65 6.01 4.59
C THR A 419 35.63 5.46 3.64
N ASP A 420 35.41 6.20 2.55
CA ASP A 420 34.57 5.77 1.44
C ASP A 420 35.08 6.22 0.09
N THR A 421 34.70 5.48 -0.95
CA THR A 421 34.88 5.88 -2.35
C THR A 421 33.49 6.06 -2.95
N ILE A 422 33.17 7.31 -3.27
CA ILE A 422 31.83 7.72 -3.66
C ILE A 422 31.85 8.10 -5.13
N GLU A 423 30.94 7.52 -5.91
CA GLU A 423 30.73 7.90 -7.32
C GLU A 423 29.25 8.25 -7.50
N PHE A 424 28.94 9.42 -8.00
CA PHE A 424 27.58 9.88 -8.21
C PHE A 424 27.39 10.64 -9.51
N LYS A 425 26.16 10.64 -9.99
CA LYS A 425 25.66 11.51 -11.04
C LYS A 425 24.99 12.73 -10.45
N THR A 426 25.29 13.90 -10.96
CA THR A 426 24.81 15.18 -10.44
C THR A 426 23.28 15.26 -10.42
N LYS A 427 22.58 14.64 -11.39
CA LYS A 427 21.12 14.55 -11.40
C LYS A 427 20.51 13.72 -10.25
N ASN A 428 21.29 12.83 -9.64
CA ASN A 428 20.88 11.99 -8.52
C ASN A 428 21.42 12.52 -7.19
N PHE A 429 21.48 13.82 -7.05
CA PHE A 429 22.04 14.53 -5.89
C PHE A 429 21.57 13.99 -4.53
N ILE A 430 20.34 13.52 -4.48
CA ILE A 430 19.72 13.01 -3.28
C ILE A 430 20.50 11.90 -2.56
N ASN A 431 21.15 11.03 -3.32
CA ASN A 431 21.96 9.96 -2.75
C ASN A 431 23.18 10.48 -2.00
N TYR A 432 23.45 11.78 -2.11
CA TYR A 432 24.65 12.46 -1.63
C TYR A 432 24.34 13.72 -0.82
N ALA A 433 23.09 13.94 -0.47
CA ALA A 433 22.66 15.07 0.37
C ALA A 433 23.44 15.14 1.69
N GLY A 434 23.84 13.99 2.25
CA GLY A 434 24.70 13.91 3.43
C GLY A 434 26.15 14.41 3.22
N LEU A 435 26.60 14.58 1.97
CA LEU A 435 27.93 15.12 1.64
C LEU A 435 27.90 16.61 1.29
N MET A 436 26.83 17.03 0.63
CA MET A 436 26.67 18.42 0.18
C MET A 436 25.62 19.09 1.06
N THR A 437 25.96 19.30 2.33
CA THR A 437 25.05 19.79 3.37
C THR A 437 24.76 21.28 3.25
N THR A 438 25.63 22.03 2.53
CA THR A 438 25.46 23.46 2.25
C THR A 438 25.78 23.78 0.80
N PRO A 439 25.29 24.91 0.23
CA PRO A 439 25.68 25.39 -1.09
C PRO A 439 27.17 25.56 -1.25
N GLU A 440 27.90 26.01 -0.21
CA GLU A 440 29.34 26.17 -0.18
C GLU A 440 30.08 24.82 -0.27
N ALA A 441 29.58 23.79 0.42
CA ALA A 441 30.08 22.41 0.35
C ALA A 441 29.93 21.85 -1.08
N GLN A 442 28.76 22.07 -1.69
CA GLN A 442 28.51 21.71 -3.08
C GLN A 442 29.47 22.38 -4.03
N GLU A 443 29.66 23.70 -3.89
CA GLU A 443 30.55 24.48 -4.73
C GLU A 443 32.02 24.02 -4.62
N LYS A 444 32.47 23.73 -3.38
CA LYS A 444 33.83 23.15 -3.16
C LYS A 444 34.01 21.84 -3.91
N ILE A 445 33.02 20.91 -3.84
CA ILE A 445 33.11 19.63 -4.55
C ILE A 445 33.08 19.84 -6.07
N TYR A 446 32.21 20.71 -6.58
CA TYR A 446 32.07 20.93 -8.02
C TYR A 446 33.28 21.66 -8.62
N THR A 447 33.93 22.55 -7.85
CA THR A 447 35.06 23.34 -8.33
C THR A 447 36.44 22.73 -8.02
N ALA A 448 36.51 21.78 -7.04
CA ALA A 448 37.78 21.13 -6.69
C ALA A 448 38.47 20.52 -7.88
N LYS A 449 39.82 20.71 -7.96
CA LYS A 449 40.64 20.13 -9.05
C LYS A 449 40.77 18.61 -8.82
N VAL A 450 40.82 17.88 -9.94
CA VAL A 450 41.11 16.44 -9.89
C VAL A 450 42.47 16.22 -9.22
N ASN A 451 42.52 15.26 -8.30
CA ASN A 451 43.63 14.90 -7.43
C ASN A 451 43.99 15.91 -6.30
N ALA A 452 43.27 17.01 -6.16
CA ALA A 452 43.42 17.91 -5.01
C ALA A 452 42.61 17.41 -3.81
N TYR A 453 43.12 17.66 -2.62
CA TYR A 453 42.39 17.43 -1.36
C TYR A 453 41.75 18.73 -0.89
N ASP A 454 40.54 18.62 -0.36
CA ASP A 454 39.81 19.72 0.29
C ASP A 454 38.98 19.19 1.44
N VAL A 455 38.32 20.06 2.20
CA VAL A 455 37.53 19.71 3.37
C VAL A 455 36.20 20.45 3.34
N ILE A 456 35.14 19.74 3.73
CA ILE A 456 33.81 20.30 3.92
C ILE A 456 33.28 19.95 5.31
N ASP A 457 32.35 20.75 5.82
CA ASP A 457 31.60 20.49 7.02
C ASP A 457 30.38 19.59 6.70
N LEU A 458 30.23 18.48 7.41
CA LEU A 458 29.03 17.65 7.32
C LEU A 458 27.97 18.12 8.33
N ASN A 459 28.42 18.48 9.52
CA ASN A 459 27.63 19.10 10.58
C ASN A 459 28.56 19.76 11.61
N ALA A 460 27.99 20.26 12.73
CA ALA A 460 28.76 20.93 13.76
C ALA A 460 29.91 20.07 14.36
N ASN A 461 29.77 18.74 14.35
CA ASN A 461 30.69 17.79 15.00
C ASN A 461 31.42 16.87 14.01
N ALA A 462 31.25 17.09 12.68
CA ALA A 462 31.84 16.22 11.67
C ALA A 462 32.29 16.98 10.44
N LYS A 463 33.47 16.61 9.90
CA LYS A 463 34.00 17.10 8.65
C LYS A 463 34.37 15.95 7.71
N LEU A 464 34.36 16.22 6.42
CA LEU A 464 34.78 15.30 5.38
C LEU A 464 36.01 15.88 4.66
N ILE A 465 37.15 15.20 4.71
CA ILE A 465 38.28 15.45 3.87
C ILE A 465 38.13 14.61 2.61
N PHE A 466 38.08 15.22 1.47
CA PHE A 466 37.86 14.52 0.20
C PHE A 466 38.93 14.80 -0.85
N GLN A 467 39.07 13.87 -1.79
CA GLN A 467 39.84 14.05 -3.01
C GLN A 467 38.99 13.71 -4.22
N VAL A 468 38.83 14.62 -5.14
CA VAL A 468 38.15 14.31 -6.41
C VAL A 468 39.10 13.46 -7.26
N MET A 469 38.68 12.24 -7.54
CA MET A 469 39.44 11.26 -8.35
C MET A 469 39.17 11.46 -9.84
N GLU A 470 37.92 11.76 -10.20
CA GLU A 470 37.47 11.88 -11.58
C GLU A 470 36.27 12.82 -11.69
N LYS A 471 36.19 13.57 -12.79
CA LYS A 471 34.99 14.31 -13.22
C LYS A 471 34.73 13.97 -14.68
N LYS A 472 33.47 13.69 -15.02
CA LYS A 472 33.05 13.36 -16.39
C LYS A 472 31.86 14.21 -16.80
N GLY A 473 31.89 14.62 -18.08
CA GLY A 473 30.83 15.42 -18.67
C GLY A 473 30.67 16.79 -18.03
N GLU A 474 29.82 17.60 -18.63
CA GLU A 474 29.39 18.90 -18.09
C GLU A 474 27.90 19.04 -18.40
N VAL A 475 27.12 19.47 -17.40
CA VAL A 475 25.69 19.75 -17.51
C VAL A 475 25.38 21.10 -16.90
N GLU A 476 24.38 21.78 -17.45
CA GLU A 476 23.93 23.05 -16.90
C GLU A 476 23.09 22.80 -15.61
N ALA A 477 23.40 23.55 -14.57
CA ALA A 477 22.70 23.52 -13.30
C ALA A 477 22.26 24.94 -12.90
N TYR A 478 21.16 24.98 -12.15
CA TYR A 478 20.41 26.18 -11.83
C TYR A 478 20.24 26.29 -10.32
N ASP A 479 20.57 27.41 -9.77
CA ASP A 479 20.15 27.87 -8.46
C ASP A 479 18.98 28.83 -8.70
N ALA A 480 17.75 28.33 -8.45
CA ALA A 480 16.53 29.05 -8.79
C ALA A 480 15.68 29.27 -7.55
N LEU A 481 15.29 30.53 -7.34
CA LEU A 481 14.25 30.90 -6.40
C LEU A 481 12.88 30.69 -7.07
N ILE A 482 12.02 29.93 -6.43
CA ILE A 482 10.65 29.68 -6.86
C ILE A 482 9.73 30.12 -5.74
N ILE A 483 8.83 31.03 -6.01
CA ILE A 483 7.72 31.37 -5.14
C ILE A 483 6.49 30.71 -5.72
N GLU A 484 5.92 29.76 -4.99
CA GLU A 484 4.71 29.04 -5.35
C GLU A 484 3.73 29.10 -4.19
N GLN A 485 2.54 29.58 -4.46
CA GLN A 485 1.45 29.66 -3.46
C GLN A 485 0.17 29.10 -4.02
N ASN A 486 -0.60 28.42 -3.17
CA ASN A 486 -1.99 28.11 -3.49
C ASN A 486 -2.80 29.40 -3.62
N ILE A 487 -3.66 29.47 -4.63
CA ILE A 487 -4.58 30.60 -4.80
C ILE A 487 -5.70 30.43 -3.77
N PRO A 488 -5.81 31.31 -2.75
CA PRO A 488 -6.81 31.16 -1.71
C PRO A 488 -8.23 31.39 -2.29
N ILE A 489 -9.16 30.57 -1.85
CA ILE A 489 -10.57 30.70 -2.18
C ILE A 489 -11.18 31.81 -1.28
N SER A 490 -11.67 32.88 -1.87
CA SER A 490 -12.35 33.92 -1.12
C SER A 490 -13.70 33.44 -0.59
N ALA A 491 -14.17 34.04 0.51
CA ALA A 491 -15.50 33.77 1.07
C ALA A 491 -16.64 34.01 0.05
N GLU A 492 -16.46 34.92 -0.87
CA GLU A 492 -17.43 35.17 -1.95
C GLU A 492 -17.49 33.99 -2.92
N THR A 493 -16.33 33.50 -3.40
CA THR A 493 -16.23 32.35 -4.29
C THR A 493 -16.80 31.10 -3.60
N TYR A 494 -16.39 30.84 -2.34
CA TYR A 494 -16.90 29.74 -1.54
C TYR A 494 -18.44 29.79 -1.42
N ASN A 495 -19.00 30.92 -0.99
CA ASN A 495 -20.45 31.06 -0.80
C ASN A 495 -21.23 30.91 -2.11
N GLN A 496 -20.67 31.33 -3.24
CA GLN A 496 -21.30 31.13 -4.54
C GLN A 496 -21.40 29.65 -4.92
N GLU A 497 -20.31 28.91 -4.76
CA GLU A 497 -20.28 27.47 -5.09
C GLU A 497 -21.13 26.66 -4.11
N TYR A 498 -21.06 26.97 -2.79
CA TYR A 498 -21.91 26.33 -1.78
C TYR A 498 -23.39 26.53 -2.06
N ASN A 499 -23.80 27.76 -2.35
CA ASN A 499 -25.21 28.09 -2.62
C ASN A 499 -25.73 27.38 -3.89
N LYS A 500 -24.91 27.25 -4.93
CA LYS A 500 -25.29 26.49 -6.15
C LYS A 500 -25.53 25.02 -5.86
N LEU A 501 -24.60 24.37 -5.15
CA LEU A 501 -24.74 22.97 -4.77
C LEU A 501 -25.90 22.75 -3.81
N SER A 502 -26.05 23.63 -2.82
CA SER A 502 -27.14 23.60 -1.84
C SER A 502 -28.51 23.75 -2.51
N GLN A 503 -28.64 24.60 -3.54
CA GLN A 503 -29.88 24.73 -4.31
C GLN A 503 -30.19 23.45 -5.08
N LEU A 504 -29.19 22.79 -5.68
CA LEU A 504 -29.37 21.52 -6.36
C LEU A 504 -29.88 20.44 -5.39
N VAL A 505 -29.24 20.32 -4.22
CA VAL A 505 -29.62 19.34 -3.18
C VAL A 505 -31.03 19.65 -2.67
N ALA A 506 -31.30 20.90 -2.29
CA ALA A 506 -32.62 21.31 -1.75
C ALA A 506 -33.76 21.16 -2.76
N SER A 507 -33.48 21.26 -4.06
CA SER A 507 -34.48 21.05 -5.11
C SER A 507 -34.71 19.57 -5.48
N SER A 508 -33.93 18.67 -4.85
CA SER A 508 -33.94 17.23 -5.11
C SER A 508 -34.30 16.50 -3.83
N GLY A 509 -35.57 16.06 -3.71
CA GLY A 509 -36.07 15.39 -2.51
C GLY A 509 -35.55 13.94 -2.33
N ASN A 510 -34.98 13.36 -3.39
CA ASN A 510 -34.43 12.01 -3.41
C ASN A 510 -33.46 11.79 -4.58
N LEU A 511 -32.78 10.65 -4.62
CA LEU A 511 -31.80 10.29 -5.65
C LEU A 511 -32.38 10.39 -7.09
N GLU A 512 -33.62 9.95 -7.31
CA GLU A 512 -34.26 10.00 -8.64
C GLU A 512 -34.42 11.44 -9.16
N GLU A 513 -34.82 12.35 -8.26
CA GLU A 513 -34.93 13.77 -8.58
C GLU A 513 -33.53 14.39 -8.77
N LEU A 514 -32.55 13.98 -7.97
CA LEU A 514 -31.16 14.44 -8.10
C LEU A 514 -30.59 14.04 -9.46
N GLN A 515 -30.82 12.81 -9.91
CA GLN A 515 -30.41 12.32 -11.22
C GLN A 515 -31.00 13.13 -12.36
N LYS A 516 -32.22 13.59 -12.22
CA LYS A 516 -32.90 14.47 -13.17
C LYS A 516 -32.33 15.89 -13.16
N ASN A 517 -32.23 16.50 -11.96
CA ASN A 517 -31.88 17.90 -11.80
C ASN A 517 -30.42 18.17 -12.15
N ILE A 518 -29.53 17.22 -11.90
CA ILE A 518 -28.09 17.35 -12.18
C ILE A 518 -27.80 17.51 -13.67
N LEU A 519 -28.62 16.94 -14.55
CA LEU A 519 -28.47 17.06 -16.02
C LEU A 519 -28.59 18.51 -16.51
N SER A 520 -29.34 19.34 -15.78
CA SER A 520 -29.52 20.76 -16.08
C SER A 520 -28.63 21.70 -15.26
N THR A 521 -27.75 21.16 -14.41
CA THR A 521 -26.93 21.93 -13.45
C THR A 521 -25.43 21.63 -13.60
N PRO A 522 -24.80 21.93 -14.74
CA PRO A 522 -23.36 21.80 -14.85
C PRO A 522 -22.66 22.78 -13.89
N PRO A 523 -21.49 22.45 -13.31
CA PRO A 523 -20.61 21.35 -13.73
C PRO A 523 -20.79 20.03 -12.99
N TYR A 524 -21.80 19.91 -12.12
CA TYR A 524 -21.94 18.75 -11.24
C TYR A 524 -22.18 17.44 -12.01
N ARG A 525 -21.65 16.37 -11.46
CA ARG A 525 -21.81 15.00 -11.98
C ARG A 525 -22.06 14.03 -10.85
N LEU A 526 -22.95 13.10 -11.04
CA LEU A 526 -23.23 12.01 -10.14
C LEU A 526 -22.40 10.80 -10.56
N LEU A 527 -21.54 10.32 -9.66
CA LEU A 527 -20.62 9.21 -9.90
C LEU A 527 -20.97 8.05 -8.95
N PRO A 528 -20.86 6.79 -9.38
CA PRO A 528 -21.01 5.67 -8.47
C PRO A 528 -19.76 5.54 -7.59
N ALA A 529 -19.95 5.28 -6.31
CA ALA A 529 -18.89 4.83 -5.41
C ALA A 529 -18.76 3.30 -5.47
N GLN A 530 -17.64 2.78 -4.97
CA GLN A 530 -17.57 1.36 -4.64
C GLN A 530 -18.56 1.06 -3.52
N PRO A 531 -19.12 -0.17 -3.44
CA PRO A 531 -20.00 -0.55 -2.33
C PRO A 531 -19.35 -0.30 -0.98
N LEU A 532 -20.08 0.33 -0.07
CA LEU A 532 -19.61 0.72 1.27
C LEU A 532 -20.17 -0.24 2.33
N ASN A 533 -19.39 -0.52 3.36
CA ASN A 533 -19.80 -1.31 4.51
C ASN A 533 -19.05 -0.85 5.77
N ALA A 534 -19.27 -1.51 6.90
CA ALA A 534 -18.61 -1.17 8.18
C ALA A 534 -17.08 -1.19 8.15
N ASN A 535 -16.45 -1.85 7.18
CA ASN A 535 -15.00 -1.88 6.99
C ASN A 535 -14.49 -0.79 6.05
N SER A 536 -15.39 0.01 5.45
CA SER A 536 -15.02 1.14 4.61
C SER A 536 -14.40 2.26 5.44
N VAL A 537 -13.42 2.96 4.90
CA VAL A 537 -12.68 4.02 5.60
C VAL A 537 -13.18 5.40 5.19
N ASN A 538 -13.50 5.55 3.91
CA ASN A 538 -13.97 6.79 3.31
C ASN A 538 -14.81 6.50 2.05
N ILE A 539 -15.36 7.52 1.43
CA ILE A 539 -16.14 7.40 0.21
C ILE A 539 -15.23 7.62 -1.00
N ALA A 540 -15.29 6.71 -1.97
CA ALA A 540 -14.58 6.82 -3.25
C ALA A 540 -13.05 7.04 -3.10
N ASN A 541 -12.42 6.47 -2.08
CA ASN A 541 -11.00 6.63 -1.76
C ASN A 541 -10.60 8.11 -1.58
N LYS A 542 -11.49 8.92 -0.96
CA LYS A 542 -11.24 10.33 -0.67
C LYS A 542 -11.06 10.52 0.85
N PRO A 543 -9.82 10.67 1.34
CA PRO A 543 -9.56 11.05 2.72
C PRO A 543 -10.34 12.31 3.10
N GLY A 544 -10.78 12.41 4.36
CA GLY A 544 -11.60 13.52 4.84
C GLY A 544 -13.10 13.35 4.63
N THR A 545 -13.58 12.23 4.03
CA THR A 545 -15.03 11.99 3.81
C THR A 545 -15.65 11.05 4.85
N ARG A 546 -14.99 10.85 5.98
CA ARG A 546 -15.41 9.90 7.02
C ARG A 546 -16.73 10.26 7.68
N GLU A 547 -16.99 11.53 7.94
CA GLU A 547 -18.29 11.96 8.50
C GLU A 547 -19.45 11.65 7.56
N LEU A 548 -19.21 11.81 6.26
CA LEU A 548 -20.20 11.46 5.25
C LEU A 548 -20.40 9.93 5.15
N LEU A 549 -19.32 9.15 5.28
CA LEU A 549 -19.42 7.71 5.39
C LEU A 549 -20.24 7.29 6.61
N ARG A 550 -20.02 7.92 7.76
CA ARG A 550 -20.79 7.67 8.99
C ARG A 550 -22.29 7.95 8.78
N TRP A 551 -22.62 9.02 8.07
CA TRP A 551 -24.02 9.29 7.70
C TRP A 551 -24.60 8.16 6.84
N VAL A 552 -23.85 7.68 5.82
CA VAL A 552 -24.31 6.56 4.97
C VAL A 552 -24.59 5.32 5.79
N LEU A 553 -23.71 4.96 6.71
CA LEU A 553 -23.82 3.68 7.46
C LEU A 553 -24.83 3.73 8.61
N ASN A 554 -25.05 4.91 9.23
CA ASN A 554 -25.90 5.01 10.42
C ASN A 554 -27.29 5.58 10.17
N SER A 555 -27.42 6.52 9.26
CA SER A 555 -28.64 7.36 9.17
C SER A 555 -29.28 7.30 7.80
N GLY A 556 -28.54 6.87 6.79
CA GLY A 556 -28.99 6.92 5.40
C GLY A 556 -30.04 5.83 5.10
N SER A 557 -31.00 6.20 4.26
CA SER A 557 -32.04 5.30 3.73
C SER A 557 -31.97 5.26 2.21
N THR A 558 -32.49 4.20 1.60
CA THR A 558 -32.52 4.08 0.14
C THR A 558 -33.23 5.27 -0.50
N GLY A 559 -32.58 5.92 -1.46
CA GLY A 559 -33.06 7.12 -2.15
C GLY A 559 -32.71 8.43 -1.45
N GLU A 560 -32.18 8.41 -0.24
CA GLU A 560 -31.87 9.61 0.55
C GLU A 560 -30.60 10.27 0.07
N ILE A 561 -30.54 11.62 0.20
CA ILE A 561 -29.41 12.47 -0.17
C ILE A 561 -28.88 13.11 1.10
N SER A 562 -27.56 13.11 1.27
CA SER A 562 -26.88 13.77 2.40
C SER A 562 -26.88 15.27 2.32
N ASP A 563 -26.58 15.92 3.42
CA ASP A 563 -26.09 17.30 3.41
C ASP A 563 -24.75 17.41 2.68
N ILE A 564 -24.34 18.66 2.40
CA ILE A 564 -23.04 18.95 1.79
C ILE A 564 -21.95 18.72 2.84
N HIS A 565 -21.03 17.84 2.54
CA HIS A 565 -19.82 17.60 3.33
C HIS A 565 -18.62 18.29 2.66
N GLU A 566 -17.80 18.96 3.48
CA GLU A 566 -16.59 19.66 3.02
C GLU A 566 -15.35 18.92 3.47
N TYR A 567 -14.36 18.82 2.57
CA TYR A 567 -13.07 18.27 2.94
C TYR A 567 -11.93 18.93 2.13
N VAL A 568 -10.71 18.75 2.59
CA VAL A 568 -9.49 19.23 1.93
C VAL A 568 -8.65 18.03 1.51
N LEU A 569 -8.21 18.01 0.26
CA LEU A 569 -7.31 17.00 -0.27
C LEU A 569 -6.28 17.69 -1.16
N ASP A 570 -4.99 17.43 -0.94
CA ASP A 570 -3.87 18.04 -1.67
C ASP A 570 -4.00 19.57 -1.76
N ASN A 571 -4.27 20.21 -0.63
CA ASN A 571 -4.47 21.67 -0.48
C ASN A 571 -5.64 22.24 -1.30
N LYS A 572 -6.54 21.41 -1.83
CA LYS A 572 -7.74 21.81 -2.55
C LYS A 572 -8.99 21.57 -1.71
N LYS A 573 -9.92 22.51 -1.76
CA LYS A 573 -11.22 22.37 -1.08
C LYS A 573 -12.23 21.69 -1.98
N TYR A 574 -12.94 20.73 -1.41
CA TYR A 574 -14.00 19.98 -2.07
C TYR A 574 -15.30 20.05 -1.28
N MET A 575 -16.40 19.93 -2.00
CA MET A 575 -17.73 19.68 -1.47
C MET A 575 -18.21 18.33 -1.99
N MET A 576 -18.66 17.45 -1.12
CA MET A 576 -19.21 16.14 -1.49
C MET A 576 -20.64 16.02 -0.99
N VAL A 577 -21.48 15.39 -1.80
CA VAL A 577 -22.85 14.97 -1.45
C VAL A 577 -22.98 13.50 -1.83
N ALA A 578 -23.49 12.69 -0.93
CA ALA A 578 -23.75 11.27 -1.16
C ALA A 578 -25.26 11.03 -1.31
N ALA A 579 -25.63 10.04 -2.10
CA ALA A 579 -27.02 9.59 -2.24
C ALA A 579 -27.05 8.05 -2.29
N ILE A 580 -27.83 7.43 -1.43
CA ILE A 580 -27.91 5.97 -1.30
C ILE A 580 -28.87 5.43 -2.36
N SER A 581 -28.36 4.56 -3.23
CA SER A 581 -29.20 3.92 -4.27
C SER A 581 -29.84 2.62 -3.78
N GLU A 582 -29.12 1.87 -2.92
CA GLU A 582 -29.58 0.58 -2.45
C GLU A 582 -28.87 0.23 -1.14
N ILE A 583 -29.56 -0.46 -0.26
CA ILE A 583 -29.00 -1.06 0.96
C ILE A 583 -29.25 -2.56 0.86
N ILE A 584 -28.17 -3.34 0.84
CA ILE A 584 -28.21 -4.80 0.82
C ILE A 584 -27.88 -5.25 2.25
N PRO A 585 -28.84 -5.84 2.98
CA PRO A 585 -28.62 -6.23 4.37
C PRO A 585 -27.65 -7.41 4.50
N GLU A 586 -26.99 -7.50 5.65
CA GLU A 586 -26.25 -8.70 6.06
C GLU A 586 -27.16 -9.93 6.04
N GLY A 587 -26.61 -11.07 5.70
CA GLY A 587 -27.33 -12.33 5.64
C GLY A 587 -27.39 -12.90 4.22
N TYR A 588 -28.38 -13.73 3.96
CA TYR A 588 -28.52 -14.33 2.64
C TYR A 588 -29.30 -13.41 1.71
N ARG A 589 -28.82 -13.28 0.49
CA ARG A 589 -29.55 -12.58 -0.58
C ARG A 589 -30.91 -13.25 -0.75
N GLU A 590 -31.98 -12.48 -0.63
CA GLU A 590 -33.33 -13.02 -0.84
C GLU A 590 -33.47 -13.62 -2.24
N LEU A 591 -34.18 -14.75 -2.33
CA LEU A 591 -34.46 -15.41 -3.59
C LEU A 591 -35.59 -14.65 -4.32
N ASP A 592 -35.32 -13.40 -4.69
CA ASP A 592 -36.19 -12.54 -5.46
C ASP A 592 -36.28 -12.96 -6.94
N ASP A 593 -37.13 -12.31 -7.71
CA ASP A 593 -37.33 -12.65 -9.12
C ASP A 593 -36.08 -12.46 -9.97
N MET A 594 -35.20 -11.52 -9.59
CA MET A 594 -33.93 -11.27 -10.29
C MET A 594 -32.92 -12.37 -10.03
N LEU A 595 -32.73 -12.77 -8.77
CA LEU A 595 -31.84 -13.87 -8.40
C LEU A 595 -32.36 -15.20 -8.97
N LYS A 596 -33.68 -15.43 -8.96
CA LYS A 596 -34.29 -16.60 -9.60
C LYS A 596 -33.94 -16.69 -11.07
N GLU A 597 -34.00 -15.58 -11.80
CA GLU A 597 -33.65 -15.56 -13.22
C GLU A 597 -32.14 -15.77 -13.44
N GLU A 598 -31.28 -15.20 -12.60
CA GLU A 598 -29.82 -15.44 -12.63
C GLU A 598 -29.52 -16.94 -12.44
N ILE A 599 -30.06 -17.56 -11.39
CA ILE A 599 -29.87 -18.99 -11.11
C ILE A 599 -30.44 -19.84 -12.26
N LYS A 600 -31.60 -19.46 -12.79
CA LYS A 600 -32.24 -20.15 -13.91
C LYS A 600 -31.34 -20.17 -15.16
N GLN A 601 -30.64 -19.07 -15.46
CA GLN A 601 -29.68 -19.02 -16.57
C GLN A 601 -28.47 -19.94 -16.32
N ILE A 602 -27.98 -20.02 -15.10
CA ILE A 602 -26.89 -20.96 -14.72
C ILE A 602 -27.34 -22.40 -14.96
N LEU A 603 -28.50 -22.77 -14.42
CA LEU A 603 -29.05 -24.12 -14.54
C LEU A 603 -29.40 -24.49 -15.99
N ILE A 604 -29.90 -23.53 -16.79
CA ILE A 604 -30.12 -23.72 -18.22
C ILE A 604 -28.82 -24.07 -18.94
N ASN A 605 -27.73 -23.36 -18.64
CA ASN A 605 -26.43 -23.64 -19.26
C ASN A 605 -25.88 -25.00 -18.81
N GLU A 606 -26.01 -25.32 -17.55
CA GLU A 606 -25.60 -26.65 -17.02
C GLU A 606 -26.34 -27.80 -17.70
N LYS A 607 -27.70 -27.72 -17.75
CA LYS A 607 -28.53 -28.73 -18.42
C LYS A 607 -28.28 -28.78 -19.94
N LYS A 608 -28.05 -27.63 -20.60
CA LYS A 608 -27.59 -27.60 -22.00
C LYS A 608 -26.28 -28.36 -22.17
N GLY A 609 -25.33 -28.16 -21.24
CA GLY A 609 -24.06 -28.88 -21.24
C GLY A 609 -24.26 -30.39 -21.22
N ASP A 610 -25.15 -30.90 -20.39
CA ASP A 610 -25.46 -32.34 -20.30
C ASP A 610 -26.10 -32.88 -21.58
N ILE A 611 -27.06 -32.16 -22.16
CA ILE A 611 -27.72 -32.53 -23.42
C ILE A 611 -26.69 -32.56 -24.54
N ILE A 612 -25.89 -31.50 -24.70
CA ILE A 612 -24.87 -31.42 -25.75
C ILE A 612 -23.82 -32.51 -25.57
N ALA A 613 -23.33 -32.73 -24.33
CA ALA A 613 -22.36 -33.78 -24.05
C ALA A 613 -22.89 -35.16 -24.44
N ALA A 614 -24.15 -35.46 -24.11
CA ALA A 614 -24.81 -36.71 -24.52
C ALA A 614 -24.90 -36.84 -26.06
N GLN A 615 -25.21 -35.73 -26.78
CA GLN A 615 -25.27 -35.72 -28.26
C GLN A 615 -23.90 -35.93 -28.90
N LEU A 616 -22.84 -35.44 -28.30
CA LEU A 616 -21.47 -35.53 -28.85
C LEU A 616 -20.79 -36.86 -28.53
N LYS A 617 -21.17 -37.51 -27.45
CA LYS A 617 -20.51 -38.74 -26.91
C LYS A 617 -20.48 -39.91 -27.91
N ALA A 618 -21.45 -40.03 -28.81
CA ALA A 618 -21.57 -41.13 -29.74
C ALA A 618 -20.98 -40.86 -31.11
N LYS A 619 -20.44 -39.66 -31.37
CA LYS A 619 -20.01 -39.18 -32.71
C LYS A 619 -18.50 -39.27 -32.84
N LYS A 620 -18.03 -39.58 -34.08
CA LYS A 620 -16.62 -39.47 -34.41
C LYS A 620 -16.25 -38.00 -34.63
N PHE A 621 -14.98 -37.66 -34.39
CA PHE A 621 -14.53 -36.27 -34.54
C PHE A 621 -14.81 -35.67 -35.91
N GLU A 622 -14.64 -36.50 -36.99
CA GLU A 622 -14.89 -36.13 -38.37
C GLU A 622 -16.37 -35.87 -38.66
N GLU A 623 -17.28 -36.50 -37.92
CA GLU A 623 -18.72 -36.27 -38.00
C GLU A 623 -19.13 -34.96 -37.31
N LEU A 624 -18.39 -34.58 -36.29
CA LEU A 624 -18.60 -33.30 -35.59
C LEU A 624 -18.28 -32.10 -36.49
N ALA A 625 -17.24 -32.21 -37.30
CA ALA A 625 -16.82 -31.17 -38.25
C ALA A 625 -17.89 -30.77 -39.30
N SER A 626 -18.84 -31.66 -39.55
CA SER A 626 -19.95 -31.39 -40.49
C SER A 626 -21.22 -30.82 -39.84
N ASN A 627 -21.21 -30.62 -38.51
CA ASN A 627 -22.37 -30.10 -37.80
C ASN A 627 -22.32 -28.55 -37.71
N GLU A 628 -23.34 -27.89 -38.27
CA GLU A 628 -23.44 -26.43 -38.34
C GLU A 628 -23.46 -25.73 -36.99
N ASN A 629 -23.88 -26.43 -35.92
CA ASN A 629 -23.88 -25.92 -34.56
C ASN A 629 -22.49 -26.01 -33.85
N ILE A 630 -21.53 -26.66 -34.50
CA ILE A 630 -20.17 -26.85 -33.94
C ILE A 630 -19.21 -25.88 -34.61
N LYS A 631 -18.37 -25.26 -33.82
CA LYS A 631 -17.29 -24.41 -34.26
C LYS A 631 -15.97 -25.21 -34.18
N LEU A 632 -15.29 -25.31 -35.31
CA LEU A 632 -13.96 -25.91 -35.34
C LEU A 632 -12.93 -24.84 -34.99
N CYS A 633 -12.04 -25.21 -34.11
CA CYS A 633 -10.98 -24.35 -33.60
C CYS A 633 -9.66 -25.13 -33.54
N GLN A 634 -8.56 -24.42 -33.56
CA GLN A 634 -7.24 -25.00 -33.34
C GLN A 634 -6.55 -24.22 -32.23
N ALA A 635 -5.85 -24.93 -31.36
CA ALA A 635 -5.01 -24.31 -30.36
C ALA A 635 -3.62 -24.98 -30.35
N SER A 636 -2.59 -24.16 -30.18
CA SER A 636 -1.20 -24.62 -30.03
C SER A 636 -0.67 -24.19 -28.67
N GLN A 637 0.39 -24.86 -28.21
CA GLN A 637 1.00 -24.61 -26.91
C GLN A 637 0.04 -24.79 -25.71
N VAL A 638 -0.95 -25.68 -25.86
CA VAL A 638 -1.87 -26.03 -24.79
C VAL A 638 -1.09 -26.75 -23.67
N GLN A 639 -1.28 -26.28 -22.43
CA GLN A 639 -0.53 -26.75 -21.26
C GLN A 639 -1.49 -27.11 -20.11
N TYR A 640 -1.09 -28.08 -19.31
CA TYR A 640 -1.78 -28.42 -18.06
C TYR A 640 -1.85 -27.20 -17.11
N LYS A 641 -2.96 -27.03 -16.42
CA LYS A 641 -3.22 -25.93 -15.48
C LYS A 641 -3.03 -24.51 -16.06
N LYS A 642 -3.15 -24.34 -17.38
CA LYS A 642 -3.19 -23.02 -18.02
C LYS A 642 -4.45 -22.85 -18.85
N PRO A 643 -5.01 -21.63 -18.90
CA PRO A 643 -6.11 -21.33 -19.83
C PRO A 643 -5.67 -21.60 -21.27
N THR A 644 -6.54 -22.18 -22.05
CA THR A 644 -6.36 -22.36 -23.50
C THR A 644 -7.23 -21.37 -24.22
N SER A 645 -6.62 -20.42 -24.92
CA SER A 645 -7.36 -19.50 -25.79
C SER A 645 -7.80 -20.22 -27.06
N ILE A 646 -9.10 -20.24 -27.28
CA ILE A 646 -9.76 -20.94 -28.38
C ILE A 646 -10.41 -19.89 -29.27
N SER A 647 -10.13 -19.95 -30.57
CA SER A 647 -10.79 -19.10 -31.56
C SER A 647 -11.18 -19.95 -32.76
N SER A 648 -12.41 -19.76 -33.24
CA SER A 648 -12.84 -20.40 -34.50
C SER A 648 -12.25 -19.69 -35.72
N ASP A 649 -12.07 -20.42 -36.81
CA ASP A 649 -11.49 -19.89 -38.05
C ASP A 649 -12.29 -18.70 -38.62
N ASP A 650 -13.60 -18.64 -38.38
CA ASP A 650 -14.49 -17.57 -38.76
C ASP A 650 -14.63 -16.42 -37.75
N ASN A 651 -13.84 -16.48 -36.62
CA ASN A 651 -13.90 -15.56 -35.50
C ASN A 651 -15.30 -15.40 -34.87
N SER A 652 -16.21 -16.33 -35.11
CA SER A 652 -17.56 -16.28 -34.54
C SER A 652 -17.66 -16.86 -33.13
N PHE A 653 -16.61 -17.52 -32.66
CA PHE A 653 -16.50 -18.08 -31.32
C PHE A 653 -15.10 -17.85 -30.75
N ASN A 654 -15.01 -17.25 -29.55
CA ASN A 654 -13.77 -17.07 -28.81
C ASN A 654 -14.04 -17.41 -27.34
N ALA A 655 -13.12 -18.15 -26.72
CA ALA A 655 -13.20 -18.52 -25.31
C ALA A 655 -11.81 -18.81 -24.75
N ASP A 656 -11.63 -18.58 -23.44
CA ASP A 656 -10.49 -19.04 -22.67
C ASP A 656 -10.94 -20.15 -21.71
N GLU A 657 -10.39 -21.37 -21.86
CA GLU A 657 -10.88 -22.54 -21.14
C GLU A 657 -9.77 -23.29 -20.42
N MET A 658 -9.93 -23.45 -19.10
CA MET A 658 -8.99 -24.25 -18.27
C MET A 658 -9.14 -25.75 -18.52
N VAL A 659 -10.34 -26.21 -18.81
CA VAL A 659 -10.67 -27.64 -18.92
C VAL A 659 -9.94 -28.34 -20.07
N ILE A 660 -9.56 -27.61 -21.11
CA ILE A 660 -8.87 -28.18 -22.30
C ILE A 660 -7.47 -28.68 -21.92
N GLY A 661 -6.67 -27.85 -21.22
CA GLY A 661 -5.33 -28.24 -20.79
C GLY A 661 -5.35 -29.45 -19.86
N ALA A 662 -6.31 -29.54 -18.96
CA ALA A 662 -6.48 -30.67 -18.06
C ALA A 662 -6.85 -31.96 -18.81
N ALA A 663 -7.74 -31.87 -19.81
CA ALA A 663 -8.18 -33.02 -20.58
C ALA A 663 -7.05 -33.63 -21.41
N VAL A 664 -6.27 -32.78 -22.13
CA VAL A 664 -5.22 -33.28 -23.05
C VAL A 664 -3.95 -33.76 -22.35
N ALA A 665 -3.73 -33.42 -21.10
CA ALA A 665 -2.49 -33.70 -20.37
C ALA A 665 -2.14 -35.20 -20.31
N ASN A 666 -3.15 -36.05 -20.31
CA ASN A 666 -3.01 -37.53 -20.30
C ASN A 666 -3.22 -38.19 -21.68
N MET A 667 -3.53 -37.42 -22.72
CA MET A 667 -3.87 -37.94 -24.04
C MET A 667 -2.61 -38.18 -24.91
N GLN A 668 -2.75 -39.09 -25.88
CA GLN A 668 -1.74 -39.39 -26.87
C GLN A 668 -2.08 -38.71 -28.21
N VAL A 669 -1.09 -38.56 -29.08
CA VAL A 669 -1.29 -38.03 -30.43
C VAL A 669 -2.29 -38.90 -31.20
N GLY A 670 -3.28 -38.26 -31.80
CA GLY A 670 -4.38 -38.90 -32.53
C GLY A 670 -5.57 -39.31 -31.67
N GLU A 671 -5.45 -39.22 -30.33
CA GLU A 671 -6.55 -39.52 -29.42
C GLU A 671 -7.59 -38.38 -29.39
N VAL A 672 -8.87 -38.77 -29.23
CA VAL A 672 -10.02 -37.86 -29.15
C VAL A 672 -10.62 -38.00 -27.78
N SER A 673 -10.89 -36.83 -27.15
CA SER A 673 -11.47 -36.79 -25.80
C SER A 673 -12.95 -37.22 -25.79
N ALA A 674 -13.44 -37.62 -24.63
CA ALA A 674 -14.86 -37.55 -24.35
C ALA A 674 -15.34 -36.07 -24.38
N PRO A 675 -16.63 -35.79 -24.51
CA PRO A 675 -17.16 -34.44 -24.40
C PRO A 675 -16.81 -33.83 -23.05
N ILE A 676 -16.28 -32.60 -23.06
CA ILE A 676 -15.79 -31.84 -21.89
C ILE A 676 -16.68 -30.61 -21.74
N LYS A 677 -17.35 -30.45 -20.62
CA LYS A 677 -18.10 -29.22 -20.32
C LYS A 677 -17.11 -28.13 -19.89
N GLY A 678 -17.14 -26.99 -20.55
CA GLY A 678 -16.42 -25.78 -20.17
C GLY A 678 -17.38 -24.65 -19.83
N ASP A 679 -16.85 -23.44 -19.67
CA ASP A 679 -17.68 -22.30 -19.26
C ASP A 679 -18.58 -21.80 -20.39
N ASN A 680 -18.13 -21.88 -21.64
CA ASN A 680 -18.81 -21.30 -22.81
C ASN A 680 -19.43 -22.33 -23.77
N ALA A 681 -18.94 -23.58 -23.74
CA ALA A 681 -19.31 -24.60 -24.69
C ALA A 681 -19.02 -26.02 -24.14
N VAL A 682 -19.53 -27.04 -24.85
CA VAL A 682 -19.03 -28.41 -24.71
C VAL A 682 -18.03 -28.69 -25.82
N TYR A 683 -16.88 -29.22 -25.42
CA TYR A 683 -15.73 -29.43 -26.29
C TYR A 683 -15.44 -30.91 -26.50
N VAL A 684 -15.04 -31.25 -27.73
CA VAL A 684 -14.38 -32.52 -28.05
C VAL A 684 -13.03 -32.16 -28.64
N VAL A 685 -11.96 -32.69 -28.07
CA VAL A 685 -10.59 -32.33 -28.40
C VAL A 685 -9.86 -33.51 -29.03
N LYS A 686 -9.15 -33.25 -30.15
CA LYS A 686 -8.28 -34.22 -30.82
C LYS A 686 -6.84 -33.73 -30.74
N VAL A 687 -5.94 -34.54 -30.18
CA VAL A 687 -4.53 -34.19 -30.07
C VAL A 687 -3.84 -34.40 -31.41
N LEU A 688 -3.27 -33.33 -31.98
CA LEU A 688 -2.55 -33.34 -33.25
C LEU A 688 -1.04 -33.58 -33.02
N ALA A 689 -0.47 -32.95 -32.00
CA ALA A 689 0.93 -33.08 -31.66
C ALA A 689 1.13 -32.96 -30.13
N LYS A 690 2.17 -33.63 -29.65
CA LYS A 690 2.66 -33.57 -28.28
C LYS A 690 4.15 -33.30 -28.32
N GLN A 691 4.58 -32.19 -27.73
CA GLN A 691 5.99 -31.77 -27.72
C GLN A 691 6.48 -31.67 -26.27
N PRO A 692 7.53 -32.42 -25.91
CA PRO A 692 8.13 -32.31 -24.61
C PRO A 692 8.88 -30.97 -24.48
N LYS A 693 8.84 -30.34 -23.33
CA LYS A 693 9.57 -29.08 -23.02
C LYS A 693 11.08 -29.32 -22.79
N ASN A 694 11.55 -30.54 -22.89
CA ASN A 694 12.95 -30.92 -22.66
C ASN A 694 13.50 -30.57 -21.25
N ASN A 695 12.63 -30.42 -20.25
CA ASN A 695 13.03 -30.26 -18.87
C ASN A 695 13.46 -31.63 -18.30
N THR A 696 14.44 -31.64 -17.43
CA THR A 696 14.87 -32.83 -16.71
C THR A 696 14.13 -32.91 -15.39
N PHE A 697 13.55 -34.08 -15.08
CA PHE A 697 12.87 -34.30 -13.80
C PHE A 697 13.86 -34.20 -12.64
N ASN A 698 13.54 -33.35 -11.68
CA ASN A 698 14.18 -33.25 -10.38
C ASN A 698 13.09 -33.30 -9.30
N ALA A 699 13.07 -34.41 -8.55
CA ALA A 699 12.01 -34.63 -7.57
C ALA A 699 11.94 -33.57 -6.49
N LEU A 700 13.08 -32.96 -6.10
CA LEU A 700 13.14 -31.93 -5.10
C LEU A 700 12.57 -30.61 -5.64
N GLU A 701 13.00 -30.17 -6.82
CA GLU A 701 12.52 -28.97 -7.48
C GLU A 701 11.03 -29.06 -7.79
N GLU A 702 10.57 -30.22 -8.28
CA GLU A 702 9.16 -30.43 -8.58
C GLU A 702 8.30 -30.42 -7.31
N SER A 703 8.80 -30.99 -6.21
CA SER A 703 8.13 -30.95 -4.92
C SER A 703 8.01 -29.51 -4.41
N TYR A 704 9.07 -28.72 -4.54
CA TYR A 704 9.02 -27.29 -4.22
C TYR A 704 8.06 -26.52 -5.15
N TYR A 705 8.04 -26.85 -6.44
CA TYR A 705 7.11 -26.23 -7.39
C TYR A 705 5.64 -26.54 -7.04
N ILE A 706 5.31 -27.80 -6.73
CA ILE A 706 3.97 -28.19 -6.30
C ILE A 706 3.60 -27.45 -5.01
N GLN A 707 4.50 -27.44 -4.03
CA GLN A 707 4.30 -26.71 -2.78
C GLN A 707 4.14 -25.20 -3.00
N SER A 708 4.80 -24.61 -4.00
CA SER A 708 4.65 -23.20 -4.35
C SER A 708 3.33 -22.87 -5.06
N LEU A 709 2.75 -23.87 -5.75
CA LEU A 709 1.42 -23.72 -6.36
C LEU A 709 0.30 -24.04 -5.37
N ASP A 710 0.58 -24.94 -4.40
CA ASP A 710 -0.33 -25.20 -3.30
C ASP A 710 -0.30 -24.03 -2.30
N PHE A 711 -1.39 -23.92 -1.52
CA PHE A 711 -1.70 -22.89 -0.53
C PHE A 711 -0.54 -22.48 0.39
N ASN A 712 0.53 -23.27 0.49
CA ASN A 712 1.55 -23.18 1.51
C ASN A 712 2.64 -22.14 1.25
N TYR A 713 2.74 -21.57 0.05
CA TYR A 713 3.80 -20.62 -0.32
C TYR A 713 3.33 -19.32 -0.94
N ASN A 714 2.02 -19.15 -1.15
CA ASN A 714 1.49 -17.86 -1.58
C ASN A 714 0.90 -17.12 -0.36
N PRO A 715 1.60 -16.10 0.19
CA PRO A 715 1.12 -15.36 1.34
C PRO A 715 -0.30 -14.80 1.15
N ASN A 716 -0.67 -14.45 -0.09
CA ASN A 716 -1.99 -13.92 -0.40
C ASN A 716 -3.09 -14.98 -0.28
N ILE A 717 -2.82 -16.22 -0.71
CA ILE A 717 -3.77 -17.33 -0.59
C ILE A 717 -3.92 -17.75 0.88
N ILE A 718 -2.82 -17.74 1.62
CA ILE A 718 -2.81 -18.03 3.04
C ILE A 718 -3.58 -16.97 3.82
N ASN A 719 -3.32 -15.70 3.55
CA ASN A 719 -4.08 -14.61 4.14
C ASN A 719 -5.56 -14.69 3.77
N MET A 720 -5.89 -15.08 2.55
CA MET A 720 -7.26 -15.30 2.10
C MET A 720 -7.91 -16.49 2.82
N LEU A 721 -7.20 -17.60 3.05
CA LEU A 721 -7.70 -18.75 3.82
C LEU A 721 -7.90 -18.40 5.29
N ILE A 722 -6.90 -17.76 5.92
CA ILE A 722 -7.02 -17.28 7.29
C ILE A 722 -8.21 -16.33 7.38
N HIS A 723 -8.35 -15.43 6.41
CA HIS A 723 -9.46 -14.47 6.36
C HIS A 723 -10.82 -15.17 6.17
N ASN A 724 -10.91 -16.17 5.31
CA ASN A 724 -12.13 -16.96 5.11
C ASN A 724 -12.44 -17.82 6.34
N VAL A 725 -11.45 -18.50 6.94
CA VAL A 725 -11.64 -19.26 8.18
C VAL A 725 -12.01 -18.34 9.34
N ILE A 726 -11.43 -17.14 9.41
CA ILE A 726 -11.81 -16.10 10.37
C ILE A 726 -13.25 -15.67 10.15
N SER A 727 -13.64 -15.34 8.90
CA SER A 727 -15.00 -14.88 8.60
C SER A 727 -16.08 -15.95 8.80
N GLU A 728 -15.74 -17.22 8.62
CA GLU A 728 -16.69 -18.35 8.80
C GLU A 728 -16.83 -18.80 10.25
N ASN A 729 -15.74 -18.76 11.03
CA ASN A 729 -15.72 -19.32 12.38
C ASN A 729 -15.73 -18.27 13.50
N TYR A 730 -15.35 -17.02 13.20
CA TYR A 730 -15.22 -15.96 14.19
C TYR A 730 -16.01 -14.73 13.74
N SER A 731 -17.04 -14.40 14.48
CA SER A 731 -17.85 -13.20 14.20
C SER A 731 -17.11 -11.93 14.55
N VAL A 732 -17.14 -10.95 13.64
CA VAL A 732 -16.60 -9.60 13.85
C VAL A 732 -17.70 -8.59 13.53
N ASP A 733 -18.11 -7.82 14.54
CA ASP A 733 -18.98 -6.65 14.37
C ASP A 733 -18.13 -5.40 14.53
N ASN A 734 -18.09 -4.53 13.52
CA ASN A 734 -17.27 -3.32 13.48
C ASN A 734 -18.16 -2.07 13.55
N LYS A 735 -18.07 -1.34 14.66
CA LYS A 735 -18.74 -0.05 14.88
C LYS A 735 -17.75 1.10 15.12
N VAL A 736 -16.48 0.90 14.76
CA VAL A 736 -15.43 1.93 14.92
C VAL A 736 -15.84 3.23 14.23
N TYR A 737 -16.53 3.15 13.09
CA TYR A 737 -17.02 4.31 12.34
C TYR A 737 -18.04 5.16 13.11
N GLU A 738 -18.73 4.59 14.12
CA GLU A 738 -19.70 5.32 14.94
C GLU A 738 -19.03 6.26 15.95
N HIS A 739 -17.78 5.94 16.34
CA HIS A 739 -17.09 6.58 17.46
C HIS A 739 -15.85 7.39 17.07
N MET A 740 -15.42 7.35 15.80
CA MET A 740 -14.18 7.99 15.33
C MET A 740 -14.34 8.93 14.16
#